data_bb41c5386c9ebd8a52997b74b53f58cb
#
_entry.id   bb41c5386c9ebd8a52997b74b53f58cb
#
_cell.length_a   1.000
_cell.length_b   1.000
_cell.length_c   1.000
_cell.angle_alpha   90.00
_cell.angle_beta   90.00
_cell.angle_gamma   90.00
#
_symmetry.space_group_name_H-M   'P 1'
#
loop_
_entity.id
_entity.type
_entity.pdbx_description
1 polymer ?
#
loop_
_entity_poly.entity_id
_entity_poly.type
_entity_poly.pdbx_seq_one_letter_code
_entity_poly.pdbx_strand_id
1 'polypeptide(L)'
;MLTSITSIDEPSRLVDTIATHMSLQLQEKQNILELANLKPRIEHLMSLIEAEIDIFQVEKRIRGRVKKQMEKSQREYYLNEQMKAIQKEMGELEDVPNEAEELKRKIDEAGMPNDAKDKAVAELNKLKMMSPMSSEASVVRTYIDWMISVPWKKKSRIRTDLNKAEEILDDDHYGLKEVKERIVEYLAVQKRVKKLKGPILCLVGPPGVGKTSLGESIARATGRKFVRMALGGVRDEAEIRGHRRTYIGSLPGKVLQKMAKVGVRNPLVLLDEVDKMGMDHRGDPAAALLEVLDPEQNHSFNDHYLEVDYDLSDVLFICTSNSMNIPEPLLDRMEVIRLPGYTEDEKLNIASRYLVPKQKENNGLKKDEVDISDSALTGLIRHYTREAGVRGLEREIAKICRKIVKEHSLEKNKLNVTVADKDLEKYVGVQKFDFGKAEEEDAIGQVNGLAWTQVGGELLTIEAVATAGKGKTTMTGSLGDIMQESIQAALTVVRSRASTLGLKENFHENNDLHVHVPEGATPKDGPSAGIGMCTALVSVLTGIPVKNDVAMTGEITLRGQVLPIGGLKEKLLAAHRGDIKTVIIPKENERDLKEIPDNIKADLDIKAVKWIDEVLELALQYMPEPLEDNKSQALEKGSSKSSENEGKGKSKKSINTH
;
A
#
# COMPACT_ATOMS: atom_id res chain seq x y z
N MET A 1 -80.69 16.56 -2.27
CA MET A 1 -79.67 17.35 -1.67
C MET A 1 -79.65 18.79 -2.18
N LEU A 2 -79.39 19.07 -3.45
CA LEU A 2 -79.42 20.45 -3.98
C LEU A 2 -80.71 21.20 -3.76
N THR A 3 -81.86 20.55 -3.97
CA THR A 3 -83.24 21.11 -3.74
C THR A 3 -83.50 21.47 -2.29
N SER A 4 -82.92 20.76 -1.32
CA SER A 4 -83.11 21.03 0.12
C SER A 4 -82.26 22.21 0.59
N ILE A 5 -81.09 22.47 -0.06
CA ILE A 5 -80.22 23.58 0.26
C ILE A 5 -80.68 24.89 -0.33
N THR A 6 -81.31 24.85 -1.55
CA THR A 6 -81.81 26.06 -2.24
C THR A 6 -83.11 26.60 -1.66
N SER A 7 -83.73 25.91 -0.74
CA SER A 7 -85.01 26.35 -0.07
C SER A 7 -84.73 26.95 1.34
N ILE A 8 -83.54 27.22 1.71
CA ILE A 8 -83.19 27.77 3.03
C ILE A 8 -82.83 29.25 2.89
N ASP A 9 -83.72 30.11 3.38
CA ASP A 9 -83.57 31.59 3.30
C ASP A 9 -82.70 32.16 4.48
N GLU A 10 -82.49 31.40 5.53
CA GLU A 10 -81.78 31.81 6.70
C GLU A 10 -80.25 31.44 6.57
N PRO A 11 -79.38 32.45 6.46
CA PRO A 11 -77.96 32.19 6.14
C PRO A 11 -77.24 31.32 7.19
N SER A 12 -77.57 31.42 8.49
CA SER A 12 -76.97 30.60 9.54
C SER A 12 -77.29 29.12 9.38
N ARG A 13 -78.57 28.85 9.12
CA ARG A 13 -79.08 27.48 8.91
C ARG A 13 -78.54 26.86 7.62
N LEU A 14 -78.31 27.68 6.60
CA LEU A 14 -77.68 27.27 5.35
C LEU A 14 -76.28 26.74 5.56
N VAL A 15 -75.46 27.49 6.32
CA VAL A 15 -74.04 27.11 6.66
C VAL A 15 -74.03 25.78 7.40
N ASP A 16 -74.86 25.61 8.42
CA ASP A 16 -74.94 24.40 9.20
C ASP A 16 -75.37 23.19 8.39
N THR A 17 -76.33 23.40 7.46
CA THR A 17 -76.84 22.33 6.56
C THR A 17 -75.71 21.91 5.59
N ILE A 18 -74.98 22.84 5.01
CA ILE A 18 -73.82 22.52 4.13
C ILE A 18 -72.76 21.78 4.89
N ALA A 19 -72.32 22.28 6.06
CA ALA A 19 -71.29 21.64 6.89
C ALA A 19 -71.67 20.21 7.33
N THR A 20 -73.00 19.95 7.55
CA THR A 20 -73.45 18.62 7.91
C THR A 20 -73.32 17.64 6.75
N HIS A 21 -73.51 18.09 5.50
CA HIS A 21 -73.45 17.25 4.31
C HIS A 21 -72.03 17.08 3.73
N MET A 22 -71.06 17.89 4.19
CA MET A 22 -69.67 17.74 3.82
C MET A 22 -68.99 16.63 4.62
N SER A 23 -68.03 15.95 4.00
CA SER A 23 -67.22 14.87 4.61
C SER A 23 -66.09 15.41 5.51
N LEU A 24 -66.40 16.46 6.33
CA LEU A 24 -65.45 17.09 7.22
C LEU A 24 -65.19 16.25 8.47
N GLN A 25 -63.99 16.36 8.99
CA GLN A 25 -63.60 15.76 10.27
C GLN A 25 -64.40 16.39 11.41
N LEU A 26 -64.61 15.63 12.51
CA LEU A 26 -65.37 16.08 13.66
C LEU A 26 -64.87 17.43 14.24
N GLN A 27 -63.57 17.60 14.27
CA GLN A 27 -62.92 18.84 14.77
C GLN A 27 -63.25 20.07 13.90
N GLU A 28 -63.32 19.90 12.58
CA GLU A 28 -63.65 20.98 11.64
C GLU A 28 -65.12 21.37 11.75
N LYS A 29 -66.02 20.38 11.91
CA LYS A 29 -67.46 20.63 12.19
C LYS A 29 -67.66 21.39 13.52
N GLN A 30 -66.84 21.03 14.55
CA GLN A 30 -66.85 21.70 15.82
C GLN A 30 -66.33 23.17 15.71
N ASN A 31 -65.28 23.38 14.98
CA ASN A 31 -64.74 24.73 14.73
C ASN A 31 -65.77 25.65 14.04
N ILE A 32 -66.54 25.12 13.08
CA ILE A 32 -67.61 25.87 12.42
C ILE A 32 -68.73 26.25 13.41
N LEU A 33 -69.08 25.33 14.33
CA LEU A 33 -70.12 25.59 15.35
C LEU A 33 -69.66 26.62 16.41
N GLU A 34 -68.40 26.67 16.78
CA GLU A 34 -67.85 27.59 17.73
C GLU A 34 -67.77 29.05 17.23
N LEU A 35 -67.83 29.26 15.91
CA LEU A 35 -67.85 30.58 15.29
C LEU A 35 -69.24 31.21 15.43
N ALA A 36 -69.46 31.98 16.49
CA ALA A 36 -70.74 32.64 16.81
C ALA A 36 -71.16 33.72 15.74
N ASN A 37 -70.21 34.36 15.10
CA ASN A 37 -70.46 35.40 14.07
C ASN A 37 -70.63 34.75 12.68
N LEU A 38 -71.71 35.15 11.97
CA LEU A 38 -72.06 34.57 10.68
C LEU A 38 -71.00 34.77 9.59
N LYS A 39 -70.38 35.94 9.51
CA LYS A 39 -69.39 36.24 8.45
C LYS A 39 -68.12 35.37 8.52
N PRO A 40 -67.39 35.28 9.66
CA PRO A 40 -66.28 34.37 9.77
C PRO A 40 -66.63 32.88 9.58
N ARG A 41 -67.88 32.51 9.96
CA ARG A 41 -68.38 31.14 9.80
C ARG A 41 -68.55 30.77 8.32
N ILE A 42 -69.09 31.67 7.51
CA ILE A 42 -69.17 31.51 6.04
C ILE A 42 -67.79 31.44 5.41
N GLU A 43 -66.90 32.39 5.76
CA GLU A 43 -65.55 32.43 5.21
C GLU A 43 -64.76 31.14 5.50
N HIS A 44 -64.87 30.61 6.72
CA HIS A 44 -64.26 29.35 7.09
C HIS A 44 -64.85 28.15 6.33
N LEU A 45 -66.19 28.07 6.19
CA LEU A 45 -66.84 27.04 5.41
C LEU A 45 -66.45 27.09 3.92
N MET A 46 -66.36 28.29 3.35
CA MET A 46 -65.90 28.45 1.96
C MET A 46 -64.49 27.94 1.74
N SER A 47 -63.54 28.24 2.67
CA SER A 47 -62.18 27.74 2.57
C SER A 47 -62.11 26.21 2.64
N LEU A 48 -62.94 25.56 3.45
CA LEU A 48 -63.05 24.11 3.53
C LEU A 48 -63.65 23.51 2.26
N ILE A 49 -64.65 24.17 1.64
CA ILE A 49 -65.21 23.74 0.34
C ILE A 49 -64.16 23.84 -0.77
N GLU A 50 -63.40 24.93 -0.83
CA GLU A 50 -62.31 25.10 -1.81
C GLU A 50 -61.27 23.99 -1.67
N ALA A 51 -60.83 23.68 -0.44
CA ALA A 51 -59.89 22.59 -0.17
C ALA A 51 -60.43 21.22 -0.63
N GLU A 52 -61.71 20.92 -0.37
CA GLU A 52 -62.35 19.66 -0.78
C GLU A 52 -62.47 19.57 -2.33
N ILE A 53 -62.77 20.68 -3.00
CA ILE A 53 -62.79 20.75 -4.47
C ILE A 53 -61.39 20.47 -5.06
N ASP A 54 -60.36 21.02 -4.47
CA ASP A 54 -58.97 20.79 -4.91
C ASP A 54 -58.56 19.31 -4.76
N ILE A 55 -58.86 18.72 -3.62
CA ILE A 55 -58.64 17.30 -3.37
C ILE A 55 -59.38 16.44 -4.42
N PHE A 56 -60.64 16.73 -4.68
CA PHE A 56 -61.44 16.00 -5.67
C PHE A 56 -60.88 16.13 -7.10
N GLN A 57 -60.37 17.32 -7.47
CA GLN A 57 -59.73 17.53 -8.76
C GLN A 57 -58.41 16.72 -8.89
N VAL A 58 -57.61 16.65 -7.81
CA VAL A 58 -56.41 15.84 -7.77
C VAL A 58 -56.73 14.34 -7.90
N GLU A 59 -57.71 13.86 -7.15
CA GLU A 59 -58.15 12.47 -7.26
C GLU A 59 -58.62 12.10 -8.67
N LYS A 60 -59.46 12.95 -9.29
CA LYS A 60 -59.92 12.75 -10.66
C LYS A 60 -58.77 12.69 -11.66
N ARG A 61 -57.74 13.52 -11.47
CA ARG A 61 -56.55 13.53 -12.30
C ARG A 61 -55.72 12.25 -12.12
N ILE A 62 -55.56 11.79 -10.87
CA ILE A 62 -54.85 10.55 -10.54
C ILE A 62 -55.58 9.35 -11.15
N ARG A 63 -56.89 9.23 -10.93
CA ARG A 63 -57.71 8.15 -11.52
C ARG A 63 -57.62 8.13 -13.04
N GLY A 64 -57.61 9.30 -13.68
CA GLY A 64 -57.45 9.41 -15.13
C GLY A 64 -56.09 8.94 -15.62
N ARG A 65 -55.04 9.26 -14.89
CA ARG A 65 -53.66 8.78 -15.20
C ARG A 65 -53.54 7.27 -15.01
N VAL A 66 -54.01 6.74 -13.88
CA VAL A 66 -53.99 5.29 -13.60
C VAL A 66 -54.75 4.51 -14.67
N LYS A 67 -55.96 4.97 -15.06
CA LYS A 67 -56.74 4.33 -16.13
C LYS A 67 -55.97 4.32 -17.46
N LYS A 68 -55.38 5.46 -17.88
CA LYS A 68 -54.57 5.53 -19.11
C LYS A 68 -53.34 4.62 -19.06
N GLN A 69 -52.72 4.51 -17.90
CA GLN A 69 -51.56 3.64 -17.69
C GLN A 69 -51.94 2.16 -17.82
N MET A 70 -53.05 1.77 -17.21
CA MET A 70 -53.58 0.40 -17.32
C MET A 70 -53.99 0.04 -18.75
N GLU A 71 -54.70 0.94 -19.44
CA GLU A 71 -55.07 0.76 -20.84
C GLU A 71 -53.85 0.62 -21.76
N LYS A 72 -52.79 1.41 -21.49
CA LYS A 72 -51.53 1.31 -22.22
C LYS A 72 -50.83 -0.04 -21.99
N SER A 73 -50.72 -0.46 -20.74
CA SER A 73 -50.08 -1.75 -20.38
C SER A 73 -50.88 -2.96 -20.94
N GLN A 74 -52.19 -2.92 -20.90
CA GLN A 74 -53.02 -3.98 -21.49
C GLN A 74 -52.89 -4.03 -23.02
N ARG A 75 -52.79 -2.87 -23.67
CA ARG A 75 -52.55 -2.80 -25.12
C ARG A 75 -51.16 -3.30 -25.52
N GLU A 76 -50.15 -2.95 -24.75
CA GLU A 76 -48.78 -3.46 -24.95
C GLU A 76 -48.71 -4.98 -24.75
N TYR A 77 -49.37 -5.50 -23.73
CA TYR A 77 -49.45 -6.95 -23.50
C TYR A 77 -50.15 -7.66 -24.66
N TYR A 78 -51.30 -7.14 -25.13
CA TYR A 78 -52.05 -7.72 -26.24
C TYR A 78 -51.25 -7.68 -27.54
N LEU A 79 -50.57 -6.58 -27.82
CA LEU A 79 -49.71 -6.46 -29.00
C LEU A 79 -48.52 -7.43 -28.94
N ASN A 80 -47.93 -7.64 -27.76
CA ASN A 80 -46.84 -8.60 -27.57
C ASN A 80 -47.33 -10.05 -27.76
N GLU A 81 -48.53 -10.39 -27.29
CA GLU A 81 -49.09 -11.71 -27.52
C GLU A 81 -49.49 -11.94 -28.99
N GLN A 82 -49.99 -10.90 -29.68
CA GLN A 82 -50.22 -10.97 -31.11
C GLN A 82 -48.88 -11.14 -31.88
N MET A 83 -47.82 -10.40 -31.50
CA MET A 83 -46.50 -10.50 -32.11
C MET A 83 -45.93 -11.89 -31.94
N LYS A 84 -46.07 -12.51 -30.76
CA LYS A 84 -45.65 -13.89 -30.50
C LYS A 84 -46.46 -14.91 -31.34
N ALA A 85 -47.79 -14.70 -31.48
CA ALA A 85 -48.62 -15.56 -32.29
C ALA A 85 -48.26 -15.47 -33.78
N ILE A 86 -48.01 -14.25 -34.28
CA ILE A 86 -47.57 -14.01 -35.67
C ILE A 86 -46.18 -14.60 -35.90
N GLN A 87 -45.22 -14.42 -34.99
CA GLN A 87 -43.88 -15.02 -35.08
C GLN A 87 -43.94 -16.56 -35.11
N LYS A 88 -44.86 -17.13 -34.33
CA LYS A 88 -45.10 -18.59 -34.32
C LYS A 88 -45.72 -19.11 -35.65
N GLU A 89 -46.63 -18.33 -36.27
CA GLU A 89 -47.21 -18.67 -37.57
C GLU A 89 -46.28 -18.43 -38.74
N MET A 90 -45.32 -17.50 -38.61
CA MET A 90 -44.27 -17.24 -39.66
C MET A 90 -43.13 -18.24 -39.66
N GLY A 91 -43.12 -19.23 -38.78
CA GLY A 91 -42.07 -20.27 -38.75
C GLY A 91 -40.71 -19.81 -38.26
N GLU A 92 -40.56 -18.56 -37.78
CA GLU A 92 -39.27 -18.02 -37.25
C GLU A 92 -38.92 -18.53 -35.88
N LEU A 93 -39.77 -19.32 -35.21
CA LEU A 93 -39.62 -19.81 -33.83
C LEU A 93 -39.23 -21.30 -33.73
N GLU A 94 -39.10 -22.03 -34.86
CA GLU A 94 -38.66 -23.44 -34.77
C GLU A 94 -37.15 -23.63 -34.64
N ASP A 95 -36.33 -22.60 -34.94
CA ASP A 95 -34.86 -22.67 -34.87
C ASP A 95 -34.23 -21.78 -33.79
N VAL A 96 -34.97 -20.98 -33.04
CA VAL A 96 -34.40 -20.22 -31.90
C VAL A 96 -34.59 -21.06 -30.63
N PRO A 97 -33.54 -21.61 -30.06
CA PRO A 97 -33.66 -22.31 -28.79
C PRO A 97 -34.38 -21.40 -27.79
N ASN A 98 -35.47 -21.89 -27.19
CA ASN A 98 -36.20 -21.15 -26.16
C ASN A 98 -35.17 -20.68 -25.11
N GLU A 99 -34.91 -19.38 -24.99
CA GLU A 99 -33.88 -18.79 -24.12
C GLU A 99 -33.89 -19.43 -22.72
N ALA A 100 -35.10 -19.75 -22.21
CA ALA A 100 -35.25 -20.41 -20.93
C ALA A 100 -34.77 -21.87 -20.91
N GLU A 101 -34.80 -22.56 -22.05
CA GLU A 101 -34.28 -23.93 -22.19
C GLU A 101 -32.74 -23.89 -22.33
N GLU A 102 -32.26 -22.91 -23.05
CA GLU A 102 -30.78 -22.69 -23.16
C GLU A 102 -30.18 -22.34 -21.82
N LEU A 103 -30.79 -21.42 -21.05
CA LEU A 103 -30.34 -21.08 -19.70
C LEU A 103 -30.43 -22.30 -18.78
N LYS A 104 -31.47 -23.12 -18.87
CA LYS A 104 -31.61 -24.36 -18.09
C LYS A 104 -30.47 -25.33 -18.41
N ARG A 105 -30.17 -25.54 -19.70
CA ARG A 105 -29.05 -26.39 -20.13
C ARG A 105 -27.72 -25.87 -19.57
N LYS A 106 -27.47 -24.56 -19.68
CA LYS A 106 -26.26 -23.94 -19.12
C LYS A 106 -26.14 -24.11 -17.60
N ILE A 107 -27.27 -23.99 -16.87
CA ILE A 107 -27.31 -24.26 -15.42
C ILE A 107 -26.93 -25.71 -15.12
N ASP A 108 -27.46 -26.68 -15.89
CA ASP A 108 -27.16 -28.11 -15.71
C ASP A 108 -25.69 -28.44 -16.04
N GLU A 109 -25.13 -27.79 -17.09
CA GLU A 109 -23.75 -27.96 -17.53
C GLU A 109 -22.72 -27.27 -16.60
N ALA A 110 -23.09 -26.18 -15.91
CA ALA A 110 -22.20 -25.41 -15.05
C ALA A 110 -21.66 -26.19 -13.86
N GLY A 111 -22.36 -27.25 -13.45
CA GLY A 111 -21.91 -28.16 -12.39
C GLY A 111 -21.96 -27.55 -10.99
N MET A 112 -22.96 -26.73 -10.75
CA MET A 112 -23.24 -26.10 -9.46
C MET A 112 -23.53 -27.12 -8.35
N PRO A 113 -23.23 -26.82 -7.07
CA PRO A 113 -23.77 -27.53 -5.91
C PRO A 113 -25.30 -27.50 -5.91
N ASN A 114 -25.95 -28.45 -5.21
CA ASN A 114 -27.41 -28.55 -5.21
C ASN A 114 -28.09 -27.24 -4.80
N ASP A 115 -27.64 -26.62 -3.71
CA ASP A 115 -28.22 -25.38 -3.18
C ASP A 115 -28.14 -24.22 -4.20
N ALA A 116 -26.99 -24.08 -4.88
CA ALA A 116 -26.81 -23.07 -5.93
C ALA A 116 -27.67 -23.39 -7.17
N LYS A 117 -27.76 -24.68 -7.54
CA LYS A 117 -28.58 -25.13 -8.67
C LYS A 117 -30.07 -24.89 -8.42
N ASP A 118 -30.55 -25.26 -7.23
CA ASP A 118 -31.95 -25.09 -6.85
C ASP A 118 -32.34 -23.59 -6.86
N LYS A 119 -31.44 -22.73 -6.36
CA LYS A 119 -31.63 -21.29 -6.41
C LYS A 119 -31.68 -20.75 -7.84
N ALA A 120 -30.73 -21.17 -8.69
CA ALA A 120 -30.69 -20.77 -10.10
C ALA A 120 -31.93 -21.20 -10.86
N VAL A 121 -32.44 -22.43 -10.62
CA VAL A 121 -33.66 -22.96 -11.22
C VAL A 121 -34.88 -22.19 -10.71
N ALA A 122 -34.97 -21.85 -9.42
CA ALA A 122 -36.04 -21.04 -8.86
C ALA A 122 -36.10 -19.65 -9.53
N GLU A 123 -34.97 -19.00 -9.70
CA GLU A 123 -34.89 -17.69 -10.40
C GLU A 123 -35.22 -17.83 -11.89
N LEU A 124 -34.80 -18.92 -12.56
CA LEU A 124 -35.19 -19.20 -13.94
C LEU A 124 -36.73 -19.38 -14.09
N ASN A 125 -37.36 -20.06 -13.12
CA ASN A 125 -38.79 -20.21 -13.12
C ASN A 125 -39.53 -18.88 -12.91
N LYS A 126 -39.00 -17.98 -12.07
CA LYS A 126 -39.51 -16.61 -11.95
C LYS A 126 -39.35 -15.83 -13.27
N LEU A 127 -38.19 -15.94 -13.92
CA LEU A 127 -37.94 -15.28 -15.21
C LEU A 127 -38.94 -15.70 -16.28
N LYS A 128 -39.34 -16.98 -16.32
CA LYS A 128 -40.37 -17.49 -17.24
C LYS A 128 -41.73 -16.84 -17.06
N MET A 129 -42.05 -16.39 -15.84
CA MET A 129 -43.33 -15.76 -15.51
C MET A 129 -43.30 -14.23 -15.70
N MET A 130 -42.13 -13.63 -15.88
CA MET A 130 -41.97 -12.18 -16.02
C MET A 130 -42.12 -11.74 -17.47
N SER A 131 -42.52 -10.49 -17.67
CA SER A 131 -42.48 -9.87 -19.00
C SER A 131 -41.00 -9.68 -19.44
N PRO A 132 -40.62 -10.14 -20.65
CA PRO A 132 -39.25 -10.03 -21.14
C PRO A 132 -38.69 -8.58 -21.16
N MET A 133 -39.57 -7.59 -21.25
CA MET A 133 -39.25 -6.16 -21.30
C MET A 133 -39.21 -5.49 -19.93
N SER A 134 -39.41 -6.24 -18.83
CA SER A 134 -39.38 -5.65 -17.50
C SER A 134 -37.94 -5.45 -17.04
N SER A 135 -37.67 -4.38 -16.31
CA SER A 135 -36.38 -4.13 -15.67
C SER A 135 -35.98 -5.25 -14.70
N GLU A 136 -37.00 -5.85 -14.05
CA GLU A 136 -36.82 -6.95 -13.11
C GLU A 136 -36.36 -8.23 -13.81
N ALA A 137 -36.89 -8.55 -15.01
CA ALA A 137 -36.44 -9.68 -15.81
C ALA A 137 -34.96 -9.53 -16.21
N SER A 138 -34.52 -8.31 -16.53
CA SER A 138 -33.10 -8.03 -16.82
C SER A 138 -32.20 -8.29 -15.60
N VAL A 139 -32.60 -7.91 -14.40
CA VAL A 139 -31.86 -8.17 -13.15
C VAL A 139 -31.77 -9.67 -12.89
N VAL A 140 -32.89 -10.41 -13.01
CA VAL A 140 -32.90 -11.87 -12.81
C VAL A 140 -32.04 -12.59 -13.86
N ARG A 141 -32.08 -12.16 -15.13
CA ARG A 141 -31.22 -12.70 -16.19
C ARG A 141 -29.76 -12.49 -15.86
N THR A 142 -29.36 -11.27 -15.51
CA THR A 142 -27.98 -10.95 -15.12
C THR A 142 -27.52 -11.81 -13.94
N TYR A 143 -28.39 -12.06 -12.97
CA TYR A 143 -28.08 -12.94 -11.85
C TYR A 143 -27.81 -14.38 -12.30
N ILE A 144 -28.68 -14.94 -13.16
CA ILE A 144 -28.49 -16.29 -13.70
C ILE A 144 -27.19 -16.37 -14.52
N ASP A 145 -26.88 -15.36 -15.33
CA ASP A 145 -25.65 -15.30 -16.11
C ASP A 145 -24.40 -15.31 -15.21
N TRP A 146 -24.42 -14.59 -14.10
CA TRP A 146 -23.35 -14.66 -13.10
C TRP A 146 -23.24 -16.04 -12.48
N MET A 147 -24.36 -16.66 -12.07
CA MET A 147 -24.38 -18.02 -11.51
C MET A 147 -23.75 -19.03 -12.47
N ILE A 148 -24.03 -18.91 -13.77
CA ILE A 148 -23.48 -19.79 -14.83
C ILE A 148 -22.00 -19.50 -15.07
N SER A 149 -21.58 -18.23 -15.04
CA SER A 149 -20.21 -17.81 -15.38
C SER A 149 -19.17 -18.20 -14.33
N VAL A 150 -19.55 -18.35 -13.07
CA VAL A 150 -18.65 -18.75 -11.98
C VAL A 150 -18.25 -20.22 -12.16
N PRO A 151 -16.93 -20.55 -12.06
CA PRO A 151 -16.44 -21.90 -12.30
C PRO A 151 -16.64 -22.82 -11.10
N TRP A 152 -17.73 -23.55 -11.03
CA TRP A 152 -18.07 -24.45 -9.91
C TRP A 152 -17.24 -25.75 -9.86
N LYS A 153 -16.94 -26.37 -10.99
CA LYS A 153 -16.22 -27.67 -11.07
C LYS A 153 -14.93 -27.63 -11.87
N LYS A 154 -14.81 -26.73 -12.83
CA LYS A 154 -13.68 -26.71 -13.77
C LYS A 154 -12.38 -26.37 -13.09
N LYS A 155 -11.39 -27.28 -13.15
CA LYS A 155 -10.05 -27.10 -12.55
C LYS A 155 -8.97 -27.13 -13.64
N SER A 156 -7.90 -26.35 -13.44
CA SER A 156 -6.65 -26.51 -14.18
C SER A 156 -5.84 -27.66 -13.62
N ARG A 157 -5.01 -28.31 -14.44
CA ARG A 157 -4.10 -29.36 -14.03
C ARG A 157 -2.93 -28.76 -13.25
N ILE A 158 -2.80 -29.09 -11.97
CA ILE A 158 -1.71 -28.62 -11.12
C ILE A 158 -0.45 -29.43 -11.43
N ARG A 159 0.68 -28.74 -11.55
CA ARG A 159 2.02 -29.30 -11.62
C ARG A 159 2.62 -29.31 -10.23
N THR A 160 3.28 -30.42 -9.87
CA THR A 160 3.87 -30.60 -8.53
C THR A 160 5.36 -30.93 -8.60
N ASP A 161 6.00 -30.63 -9.71
CA ASP A 161 7.43 -30.84 -9.93
C ASP A 161 8.19 -29.63 -9.39
N LEU A 162 8.89 -29.82 -8.27
CA LEU A 162 9.62 -28.75 -7.56
C LEU A 162 10.88 -28.33 -8.34
N ASN A 163 11.59 -29.27 -8.99
CA ASN A 163 12.78 -28.92 -9.78
C ASN A 163 12.40 -27.99 -10.93
N LYS A 164 11.28 -28.31 -11.59
CA LYS A 164 10.76 -27.46 -12.68
C LYS A 164 10.23 -26.11 -12.18
N ALA A 165 9.75 -26.06 -10.94
CA ALA A 165 9.34 -24.80 -10.33
C ALA A 165 10.55 -23.91 -10.03
N GLU A 166 11.64 -24.48 -9.56
CA GLU A 166 12.91 -23.80 -9.31
C GLU A 166 13.51 -23.29 -10.63
N GLU A 167 13.59 -24.12 -11.68
CA GLU A 167 14.02 -23.70 -13.02
C GLU A 167 13.23 -22.48 -13.53
N ILE A 168 11.89 -22.51 -13.45
CA ILE A 168 11.04 -21.40 -13.89
C ILE A 168 11.31 -20.11 -13.09
N LEU A 169 11.51 -20.23 -11.78
CA LEU A 169 11.82 -19.09 -10.94
C LEU A 169 13.21 -18.51 -11.24
N ASP A 170 14.19 -19.37 -11.59
CA ASP A 170 15.53 -18.96 -11.96
C ASP A 170 15.61 -18.31 -13.33
N ASP A 171 14.87 -18.85 -14.30
CA ASP A 171 14.77 -18.29 -15.65
C ASP A 171 14.09 -16.91 -15.66
N ASP A 172 13.08 -16.70 -14.81
CA ASP A 172 12.29 -15.47 -14.80
C ASP A 172 12.87 -14.36 -13.92
N HIS A 173 13.66 -14.72 -12.91
CA HIS A 173 14.14 -13.78 -11.91
C HIS A 173 15.63 -13.97 -11.64
N TYR A 174 16.39 -12.91 -11.81
CA TYR A 174 17.80 -12.91 -11.42
C TYR A 174 17.96 -12.67 -9.92
N GLY A 175 18.87 -13.38 -9.27
CA GLY A 175 19.12 -13.24 -7.83
C GLY A 175 17.97 -13.78 -6.96
N LEU A 176 17.67 -13.12 -5.85
CA LEU A 176 16.58 -13.44 -4.91
C LEU A 176 16.62 -14.90 -4.39
N LYS A 177 17.82 -15.45 -4.12
CA LYS A 177 18.00 -16.87 -3.76
C LYS A 177 17.14 -17.29 -2.58
N GLU A 178 17.21 -16.56 -1.47
CA GLU A 178 16.43 -16.85 -0.25
C GLU A 178 14.92 -16.78 -0.48
N VAL A 179 14.46 -15.80 -1.29
CA VAL A 179 13.04 -15.65 -1.64
C VAL A 179 12.55 -16.84 -2.45
N LYS A 180 13.34 -17.28 -3.43
CA LYS A 180 13.03 -18.46 -4.26
C LYS A 180 13.01 -19.74 -3.44
N GLU A 181 14.00 -19.94 -2.56
CA GLU A 181 14.08 -21.08 -1.66
C GLU A 181 12.83 -21.16 -0.79
N ARG A 182 12.42 -20.07 -0.14
CA ARG A 182 11.19 -20.01 0.66
C ARG A 182 9.93 -20.29 -0.16
N ILE A 183 9.86 -19.81 -1.39
CA ILE A 183 8.74 -20.11 -2.29
C ILE A 183 8.71 -21.62 -2.62
N VAL A 184 9.87 -22.23 -2.90
CA VAL A 184 9.97 -23.66 -3.20
C VAL A 184 9.62 -24.51 -1.97
N GLU A 185 10.08 -24.11 -0.78
CA GLU A 185 9.70 -24.75 0.50
C GLU A 185 8.18 -24.71 0.70
N TYR A 186 7.56 -23.54 0.51
CA TYR A 186 6.11 -23.39 0.60
C TYR A 186 5.37 -24.32 -0.39
N LEU A 187 5.83 -24.38 -1.64
CA LEU A 187 5.27 -25.29 -2.65
C LEU A 187 5.48 -26.77 -2.30
N ALA A 188 6.61 -27.11 -1.67
CA ALA A 188 6.89 -28.46 -1.20
C ALA A 188 5.92 -28.91 -0.10
N VAL A 189 5.62 -28.04 0.85
CA VAL A 189 4.61 -28.29 1.89
C VAL A 189 3.23 -28.48 1.26
N GLN A 190 2.84 -27.61 0.34
CA GLN A 190 1.56 -27.73 -0.36
C GLN A 190 1.42 -29.02 -1.17
N LYS A 191 2.50 -29.52 -1.76
CA LYS A 191 2.51 -30.82 -2.46
C LYS A 191 2.19 -31.99 -1.52
N ARG A 192 2.64 -31.90 -0.26
CA ARG A 192 2.50 -32.97 0.73
C ARG A 192 1.14 -32.93 1.44
N VAL A 193 0.59 -31.75 1.63
CA VAL A 193 -0.71 -31.54 2.28
C VAL A 193 -1.80 -31.49 1.20
N LYS A 194 -2.77 -32.43 1.25
CA LYS A 194 -3.85 -32.51 0.24
C LYS A 194 -4.82 -31.32 0.23
N LYS A 195 -4.81 -30.47 1.26
CA LYS A 195 -5.62 -29.24 1.37
C LYS A 195 -4.70 -28.05 1.64
N LEU A 196 -4.97 -26.93 1.02
CA LEU A 196 -4.27 -25.65 1.25
C LEU A 196 -4.64 -25.11 2.64
N LYS A 197 -3.97 -25.60 3.69
CA LYS A 197 -4.19 -25.18 5.08
C LYS A 197 -3.02 -24.39 5.69
N GLY A 198 -2.02 -24.06 4.88
CA GLY A 198 -0.86 -23.27 5.33
C GLY A 198 -1.14 -21.78 5.40
N PRO A 199 -0.22 -21.01 6.02
CA PRO A 199 -0.28 -19.56 6.00
C PRO A 199 -0.24 -19.03 4.56
N ILE A 200 -0.75 -17.82 4.34
CA ILE A 200 -0.80 -17.20 3.02
C ILE A 200 0.52 -16.50 2.76
N LEU A 201 1.10 -16.76 1.61
CA LEU A 201 2.36 -16.14 1.21
C LEU A 201 2.14 -14.64 0.99
N CYS A 202 2.88 -13.79 1.70
CA CYS A 202 2.87 -12.34 1.54
C CYS A 202 4.25 -11.81 1.13
N LEU A 203 4.34 -11.26 -0.08
CA LEU A 203 5.56 -10.69 -0.63
C LEU A 203 5.63 -9.19 -0.26
N VAL A 204 6.52 -8.82 0.65
CA VAL A 204 6.67 -7.45 1.14
C VAL A 204 7.98 -6.86 0.64
N GLY A 205 7.93 -5.65 0.08
CA GLY A 205 9.15 -4.97 -0.37
C GLY A 205 8.85 -3.72 -1.20
N PRO A 206 9.89 -2.94 -1.54
CA PRO A 206 9.73 -1.69 -2.26
C PRO A 206 9.08 -1.88 -3.63
N PRO A 207 8.56 -0.81 -4.24
CA PRO A 207 7.98 -0.90 -5.58
C PRO A 207 9.05 -1.25 -6.63
N GLY A 208 8.68 -2.10 -7.59
CA GLY A 208 9.56 -2.46 -8.70
C GLY A 208 10.55 -3.61 -8.45
N VAL A 209 10.46 -4.31 -7.31
CA VAL A 209 11.31 -5.49 -7.00
C VAL A 209 10.73 -6.83 -7.51
N GLY A 210 9.72 -6.79 -8.38
CA GLY A 210 9.24 -8.00 -9.04
C GLY A 210 8.17 -8.79 -8.28
N LYS A 211 7.51 -8.25 -7.24
CA LYS A 211 6.47 -8.95 -6.46
C LYS A 211 5.37 -9.57 -7.35
N THR A 212 4.83 -8.80 -8.28
CA THR A 212 3.76 -9.26 -9.18
C THR A 212 4.25 -10.32 -10.16
N SER A 213 5.45 -10.14 -10.73
CA SER A 213 6.04 -11.13 -11.64
C SER A 213 6.41 -12.44 -10.94
N LEU A 214 6.83 -12.40 -9.66
CA LEU A 214 7.01 -13.62 -8.85
C LEU A 214 5.70 -14.39 -8.71
N GLY A 215 4.58 -13.70 -8.46
CA GLY A 215 3.26 -14.33 -8.42
C GLY A 215 2.88 -14.99 -9.76
N GLU A 216 3.19 -14.36 -10.90
CA GLU A 216 2.98 -14.94 -12.22
C GLU A 216 3.86 -16.18 -12.46
N SER A 217 5.12 -16.13 -12.02
CA SER A 217 6.05 -17.26 -12.15
C SER A 217 5.64 -18.45 -11.28
N ILE A 218 5.14 -18.20 -10.06
CA ILE A 218 4.56 -19.24 -9.19
C ILE A 218 3.33 -19.87 -9.87
N ALA A 219 2.48 -19.08 -10.51
CA ALA A 219 1.32 -19.60 -11.23
C ALA A 219 1.74 -20.50 -12.41
N ARG A 220 2.76 -20.11 -13.17
CA ARG A 220 3.34 -20.92 -14.25
C ARG A 220 3.98 -22.21 -13.72
N ALA A 221 4.75 -22.12 -12.65
CA ALA A 221 5.41 -23.23 -12.00
C ALA A 221 4.41 -24.28 -11.52
N THR A 222 3.30 -23.85 -10.93
CA THR A 222 2.24 -24.71 -10.42
C THR A 222 1.21 -25.12 -11.48
N GLY A 223 1.28 -24.57 -12.71
CA GLY A 223 0.29 -24.80 -13.77
C GLY A 223 -1.09 -24.23 -13.48
N ARG A 224 -1.19 -23.30 -12.53
CA ARG A 224 -2.42 -22.57 -12.19
C ARG A 224 -2.62 -21.39 -13.14
N LYS A 225 -3.87 -21.06 -13.43
CA LYS A 225 -4.17 -19.80 -14.12
C LYS A 225 -3.96 -18.64 -13.17
N PHE A 226 -3.37 -17.56 -13.66
CA PHE A 226 -3.08 -16.36 -12.89
C PHE A 226 -4.18 -15.32 -13.03
N VAL A 227 -4.54 -14.69 -11.92
CA VAL A 227 -5.37 -13.49 -11.90
C VAL A 227 -4.92 -12.53 -10.80
N ARG A 228 -4.88 -11.25 -11.14
CA ARG A 228 -4.54 -10.17 -10.20
C ARG A 228 -5.79 -9.41 -9.77
N MET A 229 -5.88 -9.14 -8.47
CA MET A 229 -6.88 -8.28 -7.85
C MET A 229 -6.17 -7.17 -7.07
N ALA A 230 -6.32 -5.93 -7.50
CA ALA A 230 -5.77 -4.78 -6.79
C ALA A 230 -6.69 -4.42 -5.62
N LEU A 231 -6.11 -4.31 -4.42
CA LEU A 231 -6.79 -3.91 -3.18
C LEU A 231 -6.47 -2.46 -2.78
N GLY A 232 -5.48 -1.84 -3.45
CA GLY A 232 -5.14 -0.45 -3.19
C GLY A 232 -6.32 0.49 -3.43
N GLY A 233 -6.72 1.22 -2.38
CA GLY A 233 -7.85 2.16 -2.43
C GLY A 233 -9.23 1.55 -2.17
N VAL A 234 -9.33 0.24 -1.95
CA VAL A 234 -10.57 -0.41 -1.51
C VAL A 234 -10.90 0.02 -0.09
N ARG A 235 -12.14 0.47 0.13
CA ARG A 235 -12.64 0.95 1.43
C ARG A 235 -13.99 0.35 1.80
N ASP A 236 -14.71 -0.23 0.83
CA ASP A 236 -16.04 -0.81 0.98
C ASP A 236 -15.93 -2.33 0.98
N GLU A 237 -16.46 -2.97 2.02
CA GLU A 237 -16.55 -4.43 2.14
C GLU A 237 -17.29 -5.05 0.95
N ALA A 238 -18.29 -4.35 0.41
CA ALA A 238 -19.07 -4.80 -0.73
C ALA A 238 -18.23 -4.97 -2.02
N GLU A 239 -17.07 -4.33 -2.13
CA GLU A 239 -16.16 -4.60 -3.25
C GLU A 239 -15.61 -6.03 -3.21
N ILE A 240 -15.47 -6.64 -2.03
CA ILE A 240 -14.98 -8.01 -1.85
C ILE A 240 -16.13 -9.01 -1.89
N ARG A 241 -17.21 -8.74 -1.11
CA ARG A 241 -18.37 -9.63 -0.91
C ARG A 241 -19.54 -9.39 -1.86
N GLY A 242 -19.52 -8.32 -2.68
CA GLY A 242 -20.62 -7.95 -3.55
C GLY A 242 -21.72 -7.15 -2.84
N HIS A 243 -22.55 -6.50 -3.65
CA HIS A 243 -23.73 -5.78 -3.18
C HIS A 243 -24.96 -6.67 -3.23
N ARG A 244 -25.88 -6.50 -2.28
CA ARG A 244 -27.18 -7.19 -2.34
C ARG A 244 -27.90 -6.87 -3.65
N ARG A 245 -28.45 -7.88 -4.31
CA ARG A 245 -29.11 -7.79 -5.63
C ARG A 245 -30.38 -6.92 -5.69
N THR A 246 -30.85 -6.44 -4.53
CA THR A 246 -32.00 -5.52 -4.46
C THR A 246 -31.74 -4.17 -5.10
N TYR A 247 -30.49 -3.80 -5.32
CA TYR A 247 -30.09 -2.54 -5.95
C TYR A 247 -29.88 -2.74 -7.45
N ILE A 248 -30.47 -1.86 -8.26
CA ILE A 248 -30.26 -1.86 -9.72
C ILE A 248 -28.77 -1.56 -10.00
N GLY A 249 -28.12 -2.42 -10.80
CA GLY A 249 -26.71 -2.30 -11.13
C GLY A 249 -25.76 -2.97 -10.12
N SER A 250 -26.31 -3.71 -9.13
CA SER A 250 -25.48 -4.53 -8.22
C SER A 250 -24.73 -5.61 -8.99
N LEU A 251 -23.53 -5.93 -8.49
CA LEU A 251 -22.61 -6.92 -9.05
C LEU A 251 -22.07 -7.82 -7.93
N PRO A 252 -21.65 -9.06 -8.26
CA PRO A 252 -20.88 -9.89 -7.33
C PRO A 252 -19.59 -9.19 -6.87
N GLY A 253 -19.04 -9.63 -5.75
CA GLY A 253 -17.75 -9.16 -5.27
C GLY A 253 -16.62 -9.41 -6.25
N LYS A 254 -15.57 -8.60 -6.17
CA LYS A 254 -14.38 -8.68 -7.04
C LYS A 254 -13.76 -10.08 -7.05
N VAL A 255 -13.82 -10.82 -5.94
CA VAL A 255 -13.32 -12.20 -5.86
C VAL A 255 -14.02 -13.08 -6.88
N LEU A 256 -15.35 -13.15 -6.85
CA LEU A 256 -16.12 -13.97 -7.78
C LEU A 256 -16.09 -13.46 -9.23
N GLN A 257 -16.04 -12.14 -9.43
CA GLN A 257 -15.82 -11.58 -10.77
C GLN A 257 -14.48 -12.05 -11.38
N LYS A 258 -13.41 -12.09 -10.57
CA LYS A 258 -12.11 -12.59 -11.01
C LYS A 258 -12.12 -14.10 -11.26
N MET A 259 -12.84 -14.87 -10.43
CA MET A 259 -13.04 -16.31 -10.62
C MET A 259 -13.78 -16.60 -11.93
N ALA A 260 -14.86 -15.90 -12.22
CA ALA A 260 -15.60 -16.00 -13.46
C ALA A 260 -14.72 -15.67 -14.69
N LYS A 261 -13.95 -14.58 -14.61
CA LYS A 261 -13.02 -14.18 -15.70
C LYS A 261 -11.96 -15.24 -16.00
N VAL A 262 -11.41 -15.90 -14.98
CA VAL A 262 -10.38 -16.94 -15.13
C VAL A 262 -10.98 -18.27 -15.63
N GLY A 263 -12.23 -18.55 -15.27
CA GLY A 263 -12.98 -19.72 -15.69
C GLY A 263 -12.45 -21.05 -15.17
N VAL A 264 -11.72 -21.03 -14.03
CA VAL A 264 -11.28 -22.22 -13.29
C VAL A 264 -11.42 -21.99 -11.80
N ARG A 265 -11.72 -23.05 -11.05
CA ARG A 265 -11.96 -23.02 -9.60
C ARG A 265 -10.65 -22.91 -8.79
N ASN A 266 -9.52 -23.33 -9.34
CA ASN A 266 -8.23 -23.42 -8.65
C ASN A 266 -7.14 -22.51 -9.21
N PRO A 267 -7.42 -21.20 -9.48
CA PRO A 267 -6.40 -20.28 -9.96
C PRO A 267 -5.41 -19.93 -8.84
N LEU A 268 -4.37 -19.19 -9.23
CA LEU A 268 -3.61 -18.35 -8.33
C LEU A 268 -4.19 -16.93 -8.39
N VAL A 269 -4.64 -16.42 -7.26
CA VAL A 269 -5.14 -15.06 -7.10
C VAL A 269 -4.10 -14.23 -6.36
N LEU A 270 -3.53 -13.23 -7.06
CA LEU A 270 -2.61 -12.27 -6.46
C LEU A 270 -3.41 -11.08 -5.93
N LEU A 271 -3.40 -10.90 -4.63
CA LEU A 271 -3.98 -9.76 -3.92
C LEU A 271 -2.91 -8.68 -3.77
N ASP A 272 -3.00 -7.64 -4.59
CA ASP A 272 -1.95 -6.65 -4.72
C ASP A 272 -2.25 -5.39 -3.90
N GLU A 273 -1.21 -4.85 -3.23
CA GLU A 273 -1.25 -3.65 -2.41
C GLU A 273 -2.20 -3.76 -1.19
N VAL A 274 -2.07 -4.84 -0.42
CA VAL A 274 -2.90 -5.06 0.80
C VAL A 274 -2.67 -4.01 1.88
N ASP A 275 -1.50 -3.36 1.91
CA ASP A 275 -1.16 -2.26 2.81
C ASP A 275 -1.89 -0.95 2.52
N LYS A 276 -2.54 -0.84 1.35
CA LYS A 276 -3.26 0.36 0.92
C LYS A 276 -4.78 0.23 1.04
N MET A 277 -5.26 -0.83 1.65
CA MET A 277 -6.67 -0.92 2.03
C MET A 277 -6.95 0.06 3.18
N GLY A 278 -8.12 0.65 3.17
CA GLY A 278 -8.59 1.51 4.25
C GLY A 278 -9.96 1.06 4.72
N MET A 279 -10.33 1.41 5.94
CA MET A 279 -11.70 1.27 6.45
C MET A 279 -12.36 2.65 6.50
N ASP A 280 -13.67 2.69 6.27
CA ASP A 280 -14.50 3.86 6.45
C ASP A 280 -15.88 3.45 7.03
N HIS A 281 -16.82 4.39 7.08
CA HIS A 281 -18.17 4.16 7.59
C HIS A 281 -19.00 3.12 6.79
N ARG A 282 -18.50 2.64 5.65
CA ARG A 282 -19.16 1.64 4.79
C ARG A 282 -18.71 0.22 5.07
N GLY A 283 -17.74 0.02 5.93
CA GLY A 283 -17.28 -1.29 6.33
C GLY A 283 -15.77 -1.42 6.47
N ASP A 284 -15.34 -2.63 6.77
CA ASP A 284 -13.94 -3.03 6.88
C ASP A 284 -13.60 -4.11 5.84
N PRO A 285 -12.97 -3.74 4.71
CA PRO A 285 -12.55 -4.71 3.70
C PRO A 285 -11.57 -5.76 4.23
N ALA A 286 -10.80 -5.43 5.28
CA ALA A 286 -9.88 -6.38 5.88
C ALA A 286 -10.62 -7.54 6.57
N ALA A 287 -11.75 -7.25 7.23
CA ALA A 287 -12.62 -8.28 7.81
C ALA A 287 -13.21 -9.21 6.74
N ALA A 288 -13.68 -8.65 5.61
CA ALA A 288 -14.16 -9.46 4.49
C ALA A 288 -13.04 -10.32 3.88
N LEU A 289 -11.83 -9.78 3.82
CA LEU A 289 -10.69 -10.49 3.28
C LEU A 289 -10.23 -11.64 4.20
N LEU A 290 -10.42 -11.50 5.52
CA LEU A 290 -10.13 -12.59 6.47
C LEU A 290 -10.96 -13.84 6.15
N GLU A 291 -12.25 -13.70 5.84
CA GLU A 291 -13.10 -14.84 5.46
C GLU A 291 -12.63 -15.51 4.15
N VAL A 292 -12.17 -14.72 3.18
CA VAL A 292 -11.61 -15.22 1.92
C VAL A 292 -10.31 -15.99 2.15
N LEU A 293 -9.48 -15.51 3.06
CA LEU A 293 -8.12 -16.00 3.29
C LEU A 293 -8.04 -17.10 4.35
N ASP A 294 -8.99 -17.17 5.27
CA ASP A 294 -8.97 -18.17 6.33
C ASP A 294 -9.32 -19.57 5.78
N PRO A 295 -8.40 -20.55 5.84
CA PRO A 295 -8.65 -21.91 5.35
C PRO A 295 -9.79 -22.64 6.08
N GLU A 296 -10.19 -22.18 7.27
CA GLU A 296 -11.29 -22.75 8.04
C GLU A 296 -12.65 -22.20 7.59
N GLN A 297 -12.70 -21.04 6.97
CA GLN A 297 -13.92 -20.34 6.56
C GLN A 297 -14.11 -20.27 5.04
N ASN A 298 -13.02 -20.25 4.27
CA ASN A 298 -13.05 -20.00 2.83
C ASN A 298 -13.77 -21.08 1.99
N HIS A 299 -14.06 -22.23 2.57
CA HIS A 299 -14.86 -23.28 1.91
C HIS A 299 -16.35 -22.92 1.79
N SER A 300 -16.83 -21.98 2.58
CA SER A 300 -18.20 -21.47 2.63
C SER A 300 -18.26 -19.96 2.45
N PHE A 301 -17.43 -19.41 1.57
CA PHE A 301 -17.44 -17.98 1.28
C PHE A 301 -18.80 -17.55 0.70
N ASN A 302 -19.47 -16.62 1.36
CA ASN A 302 -20.79 -16.14 0.96
C ASN A 302 -20.71 -14.74 0.33
N ASP A 303 -21.00 -14.68 -0.98
CA ASP A 303 -21.13 -13.42 -1.71
C ASP A 303 -22.56 -12.88 -1.57
N HIS A 304 -22.70 -11.62 -1.21
CA HIS A 304 -24.00 -10.98 -0.95
C HIS A 304 -24.89 -10.84 -2.21
N TYR A 305 -24.28 -10.88 -3.41
CA TYR A 305 -25.03 -10.85 -4.66
C TYR A 305 -25.54 -12.23 -5.05
N LEU A 306 -24.68 -13.26 -4.99
CA LEU A 306 -25.07 -14.64 -5.32
C LEU A 306 -25.91 -15.28 -4.20
N GLU A 307 -25.64 -14.90 -2.94
CA GLU A 307 -26.30 -15.45 -1.74
C GLU A 307 -26.28 -16.99 -1.69
N VAL A 308 -25.21 -17.58 -2.19
CA VAL A 308 -24.89 -19.01 -2.12
C VAL A 308 -23.42 -19.16 -1.77
N ASP A 309 -23.10 -20.23 -1.04
CA ASP A 309 -21.74 -20.50 -0.64
C ASP A 309 -20.88 -20.92 -1.83
N TYR A 310 -19.69 -20.34 -1.92
CA TYR A 310 -18.70 -20.68 -2.92
C TYR A 310 -17.42 -21.17 -2.25
N ASP A 311 -16.95 -22.33 -2.65
CA ASP A 311 -15.75 -22.94 -2.07
C ASP A 311 -14.47 -22.40 -2.71
N LEU A 312 -13.72 -21.56 -1.96
CA LEU A 312 -12.44 -20.98 -2.32
C LEU A 312 -11.24 -21.83 -1.87
N SER A 313 -11.44 -23.00 -1.25
CA SER A 313 -10.36 -23.81 -0.67
C SER A 313 -9.32 -24.34 -1.67
N ASP A 314 -9.64 -24.38 -2.96
CA ASP A 314 -8.72 -24.78 -4.03
C ASP A 314 -7.92 -23.60 -4.61
N VAL A 315 -8.24 -22.35 -4.23
CA VAL A 315 -7.59 -21.14 -4.72
C VAL A 315 -6.27 -20.94 -3.98
N LEU A 316 -5.21 -20.65 -4.71
CA LEU A 316 -3.94 -20.24 -4.12
C LEU A 316 -3.90 -18.72 -4.04
N PHE A 317 -4.01 -18.18 -2.83
CA PHE A 317 -3.87 -16.75 -2.58
C PHE A 317 -2.42 -16.39 -2.30
N ILE A 318 -1.95 -15.31 -2.93
CA ILE A 318 -0.67 -14.67 -2.63
C ILE A 318 -0.94 -13.19 -2.45
N CYS A 319 -0.42 -12.60 -1.38
CA CYS A 319 -0.53 -11.17 -1.10
C CYS A 319 0.75 -10.44 -1.51
N THR A 320 0.61 -9.17 -1.90
CA THR A 320 1.75 -8.27 -2.05
C THR A 320 1.53 -7.00 -1.24
N SER A 321 2.61 -6.47 -0.69
CA SER A 321 2.62 -5.23 0.06
C SER A 321 3.89 -4.42 -0.24
N ASN A 322 3.81 -3.10 -0.14
CA ASN A 322 5.00 -2.25 -0.21
C ASN A 322 5.59 -1.96 1.17
N SER A 323 4.82 -2.10 2.23
CA SER A 323 5.21 -1.84 3.61
C SER A 323 4.66 -2.92 4.56
N MET A 324 5.12 -2.91 5.81
CA MET A 324 4.58 -3.78 6.87
C MET A 324 3.29 -3.24 7.50
N ASN A 325 2.74 -2.13 6.97
CA ASN A 325 1.50 -1.54 7.47
C ASN A 325 0.27 -2.34 6.99
N ILE A 326 0.21 -3.59 7.39
CA ILE A 326 -0.87 -4.54 7.09
C ILE A 326 -1.70 -4.67 8.38
N PRO A 327 -3.05 -4.72 8.30
CA PRO A 327 -3.87 -4.99 9.48
C PRO A 327 -3.42 -6.25 10.20
N GLU A 328 -3.21 -6.15 11.52
CA GLU A 328 -2.65 -7.22 12.35
C GLU A 328 -3.38 -8.57 12.21
N PRO A 329 -4.74 -8.63 12.17
CA PRO A 329 -5.43 -9.90 11.97
C PRO A 329 -5.14 -10.60 10.64
N LEU A 330 -4.81 -9.83 9.60
CA LEU A 330 -4.37 -10.39 8.32
C LEU A 330 -2.92 -10.85 8.39
N LEU A 331 -2.06 -10.06 9.04
CA LEU A 331 -0.64 -10.36 9.18
C LEU A 331 -0.41 -11.68 9.92
N ASP A 332 -1.19 -11.99 10.97
CA ASP A 332 -1.13 -13.24 11.73
C ASP A 332 -1.39 -14.48 10.88
N ARG A 333 -2.07 -14.35 9.74
CA ARG A 333 -2.36 -15.45 8.81
C ARG A 333 -1.39 -15.51 7.63
N MET A 334 -0.42 -14.59 7.59
CA MET A 334 0.50 -14.43 6.47
C MET A 334 1.91 -14.93 6.81
N GLU A 335 2.50 -15.67 5.90
CA GLU A 335 3.93 -15.93 5.88
C GLU A 335 4.60 -14.82 5.09
N VAL A 336 5.28 -13.92 5.79
CA VAL A 336 5.92 -12.75 5.19
C VAL A 336 7.28 -13.11 4.61
N ILE A 337 7.44 -12.92 3.31
CA ILE A 337 8.72 -12.96 2.62
C ILE A 337 9.12 -11.54 2.24
N ARG A 338 10.21 -11.06 2.81
CA ARG A 338 10.75 -9.72 2.51
C ARG A 338 11.60 -9.77 1.25
N LEU A 339 11.28 -8.91 0.29
CA LEU A 339 12.06 -8.68 -0.91
C LEU A 339 12.89 -7.42 -0.69
N PRO A 340 14.22 -7.54 -0.61
CA PRO A 340 15.10 -6.37 -0.53
C PRO A 340 15.13 -5.59 -1.86
N GLY A 341 15.70 -4.40 -1.82
CA GLY A 341 16.07 -3.69 -3.05
C GLY A 341 17.19 -4.42 -3.80
N TYR A 342 17.28 -4.17 -5.09
CA TYR A 342 18.32 -4.75 -5.94
C TYR A 342 19.65 -3.99 -5.83
N THR A 343 20.74 -4.72 -5.88
CA THR A 343 22.10 -4.18 -6.04
C THR A 343 22.28 -3.60 -7.44
N GLU A 344 23.32 -2.83 -7.66
CA GLU A 344 23.65 -2.30 -9.00
C GLU A 344 23.92 -3.44 -10.00
N ASP A 345 24.68 -4.47 -9.58
CA ASP A 345 24.93 -5.66 -10.39
C ASP A 345 23.65 -6.43 -10.73
N GLU A 346 22.76 -6.62 -9.73
CA GLU A 346 21.45 -7.24 -9.97
C GLU A 346 20.61 -6.42 -10.94
N LYS A 347 20.57 -5.08 -10.80
CA LYS A 347 19.86 -4.19 -11.73
C LYS A 347 20.41 -4.26 -13.14
N LEU A 348 21.74 -4.31 -13.29
CA LEU A 348 22.40 -4.46 -14.58
C LEU A 348 22.00 -5.80 -15.25
N ASN A 349 22.10 -6.89 -14.51
CA ASN A 349 21.71 -8.21 -15.00
C ASN A 349 20.22 -8.29 -15.35
N ILE A 350 19.34 -7.71 -14.51
CA ILE A 350 17.90 -7.64 -14.78
C ILE A 350 17.64 -6.78 -16.01
N ALA A 351 18.33 -5.65 -16.16
CA ALA A 351 18.16 -4.78 -17.32
C ALA A 351 18.56 -5.49 -18.62
N SER A 352 19.74 -6.09 -18.67
CA SER A 352 20.28 -6.72 -19.87
C SER A 352 19.47 -7.97 -20.26
N ARG A 353 19.13 -8.84 -19.29
CA ARG A 353 18.46 -10.13 -19.58
C ARG A 353 16.96 -10.03 -19.80
N TYR A 354 16.27 -9.12 -19.11
CA TYR A 354 14.80 -9.07 -19.10
C TYR A 354 14.22 -7.75 -19.61
N LEU A 355 14.71 -6.59 -19.11
CA LEU A 355 14.07 -5.32 -19.42
C LEU A 355 14.34 -4.86 -20.86
N VAL A 356 15.59 -4.94 -21.32
CA VAL A 356 15.96 -4.52 -22.68
C VAL A 356 15.24 -5.37 -23.74
N PRO A 357 15.25 -6.72 -23.69
CA PRO A 357 14.49 -7.55 -24.63
C PRO A 357 13.00 -7.24 -24.61
N LYS A 358 12.38 -7.14 -23.43
CA LYS A 358 10.97 -6.82 -23.24
C LYS A 358 10.61 -5.45 -23.83
N GLN A 359 11.45 -4.43 -23.60
CA GLN A 359 11.18 -3.09 -24.12
C GLN A 359 11.44 -2.97 -25.63
N LYS A 360 12.39 -3.72 -26.18
CA LYS A 360 12.54 -3.85 -27.64
C LYS A 360 11.24 -4.41 -28.26
N GLU A 361 10.75 -5.52 -27.75
CA GLU A 361 9.51 -6.15 -28.23
C GLU A 361 8.29 -5.21 -28.10
N ASN A 362 8.10 -4.59 -26.94
CA ASN A 362 6.99 -3.66 -26.69
C ASN A 362 6.99 -2.42 -27.58
N ASN A 363 8.16 -2.01 -28.09
CA ASN A 363 8.30 -0.87 -29.00
C ASN A 363 8.48 -1.29 -30.47
N GLY A 364 8.27 -2.58 -30.80
CA GLY A 364 8.32 -3.09 -32.18
C GLY A 364 9.72 -3.16 -32.77
N LEU A 365 10.77 -3.18 -31.95
CA LEU A 365 12.17 -3.32 -32.37
C LEU A 365 12.57 -4.80 -32.44
N LYS A 366 13.30 -5.18 -33.47
CA LYS A 366 13.92 -6.51 -33.56
C LYS A 366 15.17 -6.60 -32.68
N LYS A 367 15.58 -7.83 -32.37
CA LYS A 367 16.72 -8.09 -31.47
C LYS A 367 18.01 -7.39 -31.91
N ASP A 368 18.27 -7.36 -33.23
CA ASP A 368 19.50 -6.86 -33.82
C ASP A 368 19.46 -5.38 -34.22
N GLU A 369 18.33 -4.70 -34.03
CA GLU A 369 18.16 -3.30 -34.46
C GLU A 369 18.72 -2.29 -33.45
N VAL A 370 18.76 -2.65 -32.19
CA VAL A 370 19.26 -1.80 -31.11
C VAL A 370 20.05 -2.64 -30.13
N ASP A 371 21.21 -2.16 -29.75
CA ASP A 371 22.00 -2.69 -28.65
C ASP A 371 22.26 -1.59 -27.63
N ILE A 372 22.12 -1.92 -26.33
CA ILE A 372 22.39 -1.01 -25.21
C ILE A 372 23.53 -1.63 -24.42
N SER A 373 24.67 -0.97 -24.41
CA SER A 373 25.86 -1.48 -23.73
C SER A 373 25.69 -1.53 -22.21
N ASP A 374 26.41 -2.42 -21.56
CA ASP A 374 26.42 -2.50 -20.10
C ASP A 374 26.88 -1.19 -19.44
N SER A 375 27.82 -0.45 -20.08
CA SER A 375 28.21 0.88 -19.62
C SER A 375 27.05 1.88 -19.65
N ALA A 376 26.20 1.85 -20.70
CA ALA A 376 25.02 2.69 -20.77
C ALA A 376 23.97 2.29 -19.72
N LEU A 377 23.77 0.99 -19.47
CA LEU A 377 22.87 0.51 -18.43
C LEU A 377 23.35 0.93 -17.04
N THR A 378 24.66 0.84 -16.77
CA THR A 378 25.26 1.32 -15.51
C THR A 378 25.11 2.84 -15.36
N GLY A 379 25.33 3.60 -16.43
CA GLY A 379 25.09 5.05 -16.47
C GLY A 379 23.62 5.39 -16.17
N LEU A 380 22.65 4.64 -16.76
CA LEU A 380 21.23 4.80 -16.44
C LEU A 380 20.92 4.54 -14.97
N ILE A 381 21.49 3.49 -14.39
CA ILE A 381 21.29 3.13 -12.99
C ILE A 381 21.84 4.22 -12.07
N ARG A 382 23.04 4.71 -12.36
CA ARG A 382 23.76 5.68 -11.53
C ARG A 382 23.24 7.11 -11.66
N HIS A 383 22.98 7.58 -12.88
CA HIS A 383 22.73 9.00 -13.12
C HIS A 383 21.28 9.35 -13.48
N TYR A 384 20.43 8.38 -13.79
CA TYR A 384 19.07 8.66 -14.24
C TYR A 384 17.97 8.02 -13.38
N THR A 385 18.33 7.07 -12.48
CA THR A 385 17.36 6.40 -11.60
C THR A 385 17.81 6.41 -10.14
N ARG A 386 16.85 6.64 -9.23
CA ARG A 386 17.03 6.57 -7.77
C ARG A 386 15.89 5.75 -7.21
N GLU A 387 16.04 4.43 -7.16
CA GLU A 387 14.99 3.50 -6.74
C GLU A 387 15.57 2.19 -6.22
N ALA A 388 14.86 1.54 -5.28
CA ALA A 388 15.25 0.21 -4.80
C ALA A 388 14.98 -0.89 -5.84
N GLY A 389 13.96 -0.74 -6.67
CA GLY A 389 13.59 -1.67 -7.75
C GLY A 389 14.15 -1.27 -9.11
N VAL A 390 13.43 -1.65 -10.17
CA VAL A 390 13.83 -1.41 -11.58
C VAL A 390 12.74 -0.75 -12.43
N ARG A 391 11.68 -0.20 -11.81
CA ARG A 391 10.55 0.40 -12.56
C ARG A 391 10.93 1.71 -13.25
N GLY A 392 11.78 2.53 -12.63
CA GLY A 392 12.33 3.75 -13.23
C GLY A 392 13.28 3.41 -14.37
N LEU A 393 14.17 2.44 -14.14
CA LEU A 393 15.12 1.92 -15.13
C LEU A 393 14.38 1.37 -16.38
N GLU A 394 13.31 0.60 -16.17
CA GLU A 394 12.46 0.12 -17.27
C GLU A 394 11.86 1.28 -18.09
N ARG A 395 11.42 2.36 -17.43
CA ARG A 395 10.89 3.55 -18.10
C ARG A 395 11.94 4.30 -18.93
N GLU A 396 13.15 4.44 -18.41
CA GLU A 396 14.23 5.12 -19.13
C GLU A 396 14.71 4.25 -20.33
N ILE A 397 14.80 2.93 -20.18
CA ILE A 397 15.08 2.00 -21.30
C ILE A 397 13.98 2.13 -22.38
N ALA A 398 12.70 2.12 -21.98
CA ALA A 398 11.59 2.32 -22.90
C ALA A 398 11.65 3.67 -23.61
N LYS A 399 12.14 4.73 -22.94
CA LYS A 399 12.31 6.05 -23.55
C LYS A 399 13.40 6.04 -24.63
N ILE A 400 14.50 5.35 -24.39
CA ILE A 400 15.56 5.14 -25.39
C ILE A 400 14.98 4.43 -26.61
N CYS A 401 14.31 3.30 -26.42
CA CYS A 401 13.69 2.53 -27.50
C CYS A 401 12.72 3.40 -28.34
N ARG A 402 11.83 4.16 -27.69
CA ARG A 402 10.88 5.06 -28.39
C ARG A 402 11.56 6.15 -29.19
N LYS A 403 12.64 6.76 -28.66
CA LYS A 403 13.39 7.79 -29.42
C LYS A 403 14.07 7.21 -30.64
N ILE A 404 14.67 6.03 -30.52
CA ILE A 404 15.31 5.33 -31.65
C ILE A 404 14.27 4.99 -32.73
N VAL A 405 13.10 4.47 -32.34
CA VAL A 405 12.00 4.20 -33.29
C VAL A 405 11.56 5.48 -33.99
N LYS A 406 11.45 6.61 -33.25
CA LYS A 406 11.11 7.92 -33.84
C LYS A 406 12.16 8.39 -34.84
N GLU A 407 13.45 8.33 -34.51
CA GLU A 407 14.57 8.71 -35.41
C GLU A 407 14.54 7.89 -36.68
N HIS A 408 14.40 6.56 -36.55
CA HIS A 408 14.30 5.67 -37.68
C HIS A 408 13.08 5.95 -38.60
N SER A 409 11.92 6.21 -38.00
CA SER A 409 10.70 6.51 -38.74
C SER A 409 10.80 7.82 -39.54
N LEU A 410 11.62 8.77 -39.11
CA LEU A 410 11.85 10.04 -39.77
C LEU A 410 12.93 9.94 -40.86
N GLU A 411 14.02 9.21 -40.62
CA GLU A 411 15.22 9.21 -41.46
C GLU A 411 15.28 8.03 -42.47
N LYS A 412 14.40 7.00 -42.33
CA LYS A 412 14.35 5.77 -43.13
C LYS A 412 15.69 5.01 -43.27
N ASN A 413 16.61 5.22 -42.31
CA ASN A 413 17.90 4.56 -42.29
C ASN A 413 17.79 3.13 -41.73
N LYS A 414 18.73 2.24 -42.09
CA LYS A 414 18.80 0.89 -41.50
C LYS A 414 19.04 1.04 -39.99
N LEU A 415 18.18 0.42 -39.18
CA LEU A 415 18.36 0.32 -37.75
C LEU A 415 19.55 -0.61 -37.46
N ASN A 416 20.58 -0.08 -36.88
CA ASN A 416 21.64 -0.81 -36.18
C ASN A 416 22.32 0.23 -35.27
N VAL A 417 21.71 0.49 -34.09
CA VAL A 417 22.13 1.54 -33.18
C VAL A 417 22.69 0.89 -31.92
N THR A 418 23.94 1.18 -31.59
CA THR A 418 24.52 0.83 -30.29
C THR A 418 24.52 2.08 -29.42
N VAL A 419 23.85 2.01 -28.28
CA VAL A 419 23.78 3.08 -27.29
C VAL A 419 24.87 2.87 -26.24
N ALA A 420 25.82 3.77 -26.21
CA ALA A 420 26.87 3.82 -25.18
C ALA A 420 26.55 4.88 -24.12
N ASP A 421 27.29 4.92 -23.03
CA ASP A 421 27.10 5.86 -21.91
C ASP A 421 27.08 7.32 -22.39
N LYS A 422 27.99 7.71 -23.27
CA LYS A 422 28.07 9.04 -23.88
C LYS A 422 26.83 9.47 -24.68
N ASP A 423 26.03 8.51 -25.11
CA ASP A 423 24.83 8.76 -25.93
C ASP A 423 23.58 8.95 -25.03
N LEU A 424 23.68 8.70 -23.72
CA LEU A 424 22.56 8.77 -22.79
C LEU A 424 21.95 10.17 -22.74
N GLU A 425 22.75 11.22 -22.74
CA GLU A 425 22.25 12.58 -22.71
C GLU A 425 21.35 12.90 -23.91
N LYS A 426 21.69 12.39 -25.10
CA LYS A 426 20.87 12.50 -26.32
C LYS A 426 19.50 11.85 -26.14
N TYR A 427 19.47 10.64 -25.57
CA TYR A 427 18.24 9.85 -25.51
C TYR A 427 17.42 10.10 -24.24
N VAL A 428 18.06 10.33 -23.09
CA VAL A 428 17.41 10.43 -21.79
C VAL A 428 17.35 11.87 -21.30
N GLY A 429 18.27 12.73 -21.73
CA GLY A 429 18.42 14.13 -21.32
C GLY A 429 19.49 14.29 -20.26
N VAL A 430 19.55 15.45 -19.62
CA VAL A 430 20.56 15.80 -18.60
C VAL A 430 20.53 14.80 -17.46
N GLN A 431 21.69 14.48 -16.91
CA GLN A 431 21.84 13.66 -15.70
C GLN A 431 21.02 14.24 -14.56
N LYS A 432 20.28 13.38 -13.87
CA LYS A 432 19.34 13.79 -12.82
C LYS A 432 19.93 13.65 -11.42
N PHE A 433 20.86 12.71 -11.25
CA PHE A 433 21.43 12.35 -9.97
C PHE A 433 22.95 12.28 -10.10
N ASP A 434 23.63 13.02 -9.25
CA ASP A 434 25.01 12.73 -8.88
C ASP A 434 24.92 11.94 -7.58
N PHE A 435 25.25 10.65 -7.63
CA PHE A 435 25.42 9.94 -6.37
C PHE A 435 26.62 10.58 -5.67
N GLY A 436 26.34 11.17 -4.50
CA GLY A 436 27.36 11.81 -3.70
C GLY A 436 28.57 10.88 -3.59
N LYS A 437 29.61 11.19 -4.32
CA LYS A 437 30.95 10.69 -3.99
C LYS A 437 31.23 11.23 -2.60
N ALA A 438 31.85 10.40 -1.75
CA ALA A 438 32.47 10.92 -0.58
C ALA A 438 33.35 12.10 -1.02
N GLU A 439 33.35 13.19 -0.26
CA GLU A 439 34.20 14.32 -0.61
C GLU A 439 35.64 13.85 -0.69
N GLU A 440 36.44 14.48 -1.58
CA GLU A 440 37.77 14.01 -1.89
C GLU A 440 38.79 14.32 -0.76
N GLU A 441 38.40 15.16 0.23
CA GLU A 441 39.31 15.61 1.30
C GLU A 441 38.70 15.32 2.70
N ASP A 442 39.57 15.01 3.65
CA ASP A 442 39.23 14.85 5.05
C ASP A 442 38.81 16.20 5.65
N ALA A 443 37.65 16.27 6.27
CA ALA A 443 37.06 17.52 6.75
C ALA A 443 36.81 17.52 8.26
N ILE A 444 36.91 18.70 8.88
CA ILE A 444 36.59 18.90 10.29
C ILE A 444 35.08 19.09 10.41
N GLY A 445 34.44 18.32 11.29
CA GLY A 445 33.03 18.42 11.58
C GLY A 445 32.12 17.80 10.52
N GLN A 446 32.65 17.09 9.52
CA GLN A 446 31.88 16.43 8.49
C GLN A 446 32.04 14.91 8.56
N VAL A 447 30.96 14.18 8.51
CA VAL A 447 30.89 12.71 8.64
C VAL A 447 29.97 12.12 7.61
N ASN A 448 30.34 11.00 7.00
CA ASN A 448 29.50 10.21 6.15
C ASN A 448 28.68 9.21 6.98
N GLY A 449 27.41 9.47 7.17
CA GLY A 449 26.44 8.55 7.75
C GLY A 449 25.81 7.67 6.67
N LEU A 450 25.15 6.60 7.08
CA LEU A 450 24.40 5.70 6.21
C LEU A 450 22.91 5.70 6.60
N ALA A 451 22.06 6.13 5.67
CA ALA A 451 20.62 6.15 5.82
C ALA A 451 19.98 5.03 5.01
N TRP A 452 18.83 4.56 5.49
CA TRP A 452 17.93 3.70 4.75
C TRP A 452 16.66 4.45 4.41
N THR A 453 16.22 4.39 3.16
CA THR A 453 15.02 5.04 2.65
C THR A 453 14.16 4.04 1.88
N GLN A 454 12.92 4.42 1.56
CA GLN A 454 12.05 3.58 0.73
C GLN A 454 12.61 3.32 -0.68
N VAL A 455 13.56 4.11 -1.12
CA VAL A 455 14.21 3.96 -2.43
C VAL A 455 15.57 3.24 -2.36
N GLY A 456 16.00 2.84 -1.17
CA GLY A 456 17.24 2.12 -0.92
C GLY A 456 18.11 2.80 0.12
N GLY A 457 19.38 2.37 0.22
CA GLY A 457 20.36 3.02 1.08
C GLY A 457 20.96 4.26 0.42
N GLU A 458 21.35 5.24 1.24
CA GLU A 458 21.95 6.52 0.82
C GLU A 458 23.08 6.93 1.74
N LEU A 459 24.11 7.61 1.19
CA LEU A 459 25.07 8.35 1.98
C LEU A 459 24.40 9.60 2.53
N LEU A 460 24.60 9.85 3.81
CA LEU A 460 24.07 10.99 4.53
C LEU A 460 25.21 11.82 5.07
N THR A 461 25.49 12.96 4.48
CA THR A 461 26.49 13.88 5.03
C THR A 461 25.93 14.53 6.30
N ILE A 462 26.70 14.49 7.36
CA ILE A 462 26.40 15.13 8.65
C ILE A 462 27.47 16.20 8.88
N GLU A 463 27.04 17.43 9.01
CA GLU A 463 27.90 18.59 9.24
C GLU A 463 27.70 19.14 10.64
N ALA A 464 28.76 19.45 11.34
CA ALA A 464 28.74 20.13 12.61
C ALA A 464 29.67 21.34 12.59
N VAL A 465 29.25 22.45 13.15
CA VAL A 465 30.02 23.69 13.28
C VAL A 465 29.92 24.18 14.73
N ALA A 466 31.05 24.59 15.29
CA ALA A 466 31.13 25.22 16.61
C ALA A 466 31.52 26.69 16.42
N THR A 467 30.78 27.58 17.05
CA THR A 467 31.06 29.04 17.08
C THR A 467 31.06 29.53 18.51
N ALA A 468 31.86 30.57 18.79
CA ALA A 468 31.81 31.20 20.10
C ALA A 468 30.37 31.68 20.42
N GLY A 469 29.84 31.27 21.59
CA GLY A 469 28.43 31.52 21.92
C GLY A 469 28.12 31.35 23.40
N LYS A 470 26.88 30.97 23.70
CA LYS A 470 26.32 30.80 25.04
C LYS A 470 25.76 29.40 25.28
N GLY A 471 26.21 28.40 24.53
CA GLY A 471 25.78 27.02 24.69
C GLY A 471 24.48 26.66 23.91
N LYS A 472 24.10 27.43 22.90
CA LYS A 472 22.93 27.11 22.08
C LYS A 472 23.24 25.96 21.12
N THR A 473 22.35 24.96 21.08
CA THR A 473 22.40 23.91 20.04
C THR A 473 21.32 24.17 19.00
N THR A 474 21.72 24.29 17.74
CA THR A 474 20.84 24.49 16.59
C THR A 474 20.90 23.25 15.72
N MET A 475 19.75 22.80 15.22
CA MET A 475 19.61 21.62 14.37
C MET A 475 18.84 22.01 13.11
N THR A 476 19.35 21.64 11.93
CA THR A 476 18.72 21.96 10.64
C THR A 476 18.84 20.78 9.66
N GLY A 477 18.02 20.74 8.62
CA GLY A 477 18.01 19.68 7.61
C GLY A 477 16.73 18.84 7.59
N SER A 478 15.61 19.39 8.09
CA SER A 478 14.32 18.68 8.16
C SER A 478 14.39 17.39 8.99
N LEU A 479 14.97 17.50 10.19
CA LEU A 479 15.20 16.39 11.10
C LEU A 479 13.93 16.10 11.92
N GLY A 480 13.50 14.84 11.95
CA GLY A 480 12.42 14.37 12.81
C GLY A 480 12.84 14.30 14.28
N ASP A 481 11.87 14.05 15.17
CA ASP A 481 12.05 14.10 16.62
C ASP A 481 13.10 13.10 17.10
N ILE A 482 13.09 11.86 16.57
CA ILE A 482 14.04 10.80 16.95
C ILE A 482 15.50 11.21 16.62
N MET A 483 15.68 11.85 15.47
CA MET A 483 17.01 12.30 15.05
C MET A 483 17.50 13.49 15.89
N GLN A 484 16.59 14.39 16.30
CA GLN A 484 16.92 15.49 17.22
C GLN A 484 17.29 14.96 18.62
N GLU A 485 16.57 13.96 19.13
CA GLU A 485 16.92 13.27 20.37
C GLU A 485 18.31 12.60 20.29
N SER A 486 18.63 11.98 19.15
CA SER A 486 19.96 11.38 18.91
C SER A 486 21.09 12.40 18.99
N ILE A 487 20.89 13.64 18.50
CA ILE A 487 21.86 14.72 18.62
C ILE A 487 22.05 15.12 20.07
N GLN A 488 20.97 15.20 20.87
CA GLN A 488 21.04 15.51 22.29
C GLN A 488 21.77 14.41 23.08
N ALA A 489 21.49 13.15 22.76
CA ALA A 489 22.19 12.02 23.34
C ALA A 489 23.71 12.06 23.00
N ALA A 490 24.05 12.31 21.74
CA ALA A 490 25.43 12.46 21.29
C ALA A 490 26.17 13.59 22.02
N LEU A 491 25.54 14.76 22.16
CA LEU A 491 26.09 15.87 22.92
C LEU A 491 26.34 15.51 24.39
N THR A 492 25.43 14.76 25.01
CA THR A 492 25.57 14.28 26.39
C THR A 492 26.78 13.33 26.52
N VAL A 493 26.97 12.43 25.53
CA VAL A 493 28.12 11.53 25.48
C VAL A 493 29.43 12.32 25.36
N VAL A 494 29.49 13.34 24.49
CA VAL A 494 30.67 14.21 24.35
C VAL A 494 30.96 14.93 25.67
N ARG A 495 29.95 15.48 26.34
CA ARG A 495 30.10 16.11 27.66
C ARG A 495 30.65 15.17 28.71
N SER A 496 30.14 13.94 28.77
CA SER A 496 30.58 12.94 29.75
C SER A 496 32.04 12.50 29.54
N ARG A 497 32.58 12.68 28.34
CA ARG A 497 33.94 12.33 27.94
C ARG A 497 34.85 13.55 27.72
N ALA A 498 34.44 14.74 28.15
CA ALA A 498 35.18 15.98 27.88
C ALA A 498 36.66 15.89 28.25
N SER A 499 37.00 15.38 29.44
CA SER A 499 38.41 15.23 29.89
C SER A 499 39.21 14.28 29.03
N THR A 500 38.64 13.15 28.62
CA THR A 500 39.33 12.16 27.73
C THR A 500 39.48 12.67 26.31
N LEU A 501 38.57 13.56 25.86
CA LEU A 501 38.63 14.20 24.55
C LEU A 501 39.44 15.50 24.53
N GLY A 502 40.14 15.85 25.62
CA GLY A 502 40.93 17.07 25.69
C GLY A 502 40.11 18.37 25.74
N LEU A 503 38.79 18.28 26.03
CA LEU A 503 37.87 19.41 26.08
C LEU A 503 37.75 19.96 27.49
N LYS A 504 37.65 21.29 27.62
CA LYS A 504 37.35 21.95 28.92
C LYS A 504 35.96 21.56 29.40
N GLU A 505 35.77 21.37 30.71
CA GLU A 505 34.47 20.98 31.27
C GLU A 505 33.31 21.92 30.88
N ASN A 506 33.59 23.21 30.72
CA ASN A 506 32.62 24.24 30.34
C ASN A 506 32.55 24.56 28.84
N PHE A 507 33.10 23.69 27.95
CA PHE A 507 33.08 23.93 26.50
C PHE A 507 31.69 24.20 25.98
N HIS A 508 30.69 23.55 26.55
CA HIS A 508 29.28 23.64 26.15
C HIS A 508 28.62 24.98 26.52
N GLU A 509 29.21 25.76 27.45
CA GLU A 509 28.69 27.09 27.83
C GLU A 509 29.28 28.19 26.95
N ASN A 510 30.43 27.94 26.32
CA ASN A 510 31.17 28.92 25.57
C ASN A 510 31.07 28.75 24.05
N ASN A 511 30.46 27.66 23.56
CA ASN A 511 30.30 27.38 22.14
C ASN A 511 28.85 27.14 21.80
N ASP A 512 28.37 27.82 20.80
CA ASP A 512 27.13 27.45 20.12
C ASP A 512 27.43 26.38 19.06
N LEU A 513 26.65 25.30 19.07
CA LEU A 513 26.82 24.17 18.18
C LEU A 513 25.69 24.15 17.15
N HIS A 514 26.05 23.98 15.88
CA HIS A 514 25.07 23.82 14.82
C HIS A 514 25.33 22.48 14.11
N VAL A 515 24.34 21.60 14.14
CA VAL A 515 24.36 20.34 13.38
C VAL A 515 23.41 20.48 12.20
N HIS A 516 23.91 20.23 11.02
CA HIS A 516 23.17 20.30 9.76
C HIS A 516 23.26 18.97 9.01
N VAL A 517 22.15 18.55 8.43
CA VAL A 517 22.12 17.43 7.51
C VAL A 517 21.55 17.94 6.18
N PRO A 518 22.38 18.07 5.13
CA PRO A 518 21.98 18.59 3.83
C PRO A 518 20.76 17.89 3.22
N GLU A 519 20.22 18.42 2.12
CA GLU A 519 18.97 17.99 1.47
C GLU A 519 17.71 18.21 2.33
N GLY A 520 17.50 19.43 2.82
CA GLY A 520 16.37 19.81 3.68
C GLY A 520 14.97 19.60 3.07
N ALA A 521 14.87 19.37 1.77
CA ALA A 521 13.61 19.01 1.10
C ALA A 521 13.13 17.59 1.41
N THR A 522 14.02 16.70 1.88
CA THR A 522 13.71 15.32 2.25
C THR A 522 13.67 15.21 3.77
N PRO A 523 12.53 14.88 4.39
CA PRO A 523 12.46 14.63 5.82
C PRO A 523 13.34 13.44 6.21
N LYS A 524 14.10 13.59 7.29
CA LYS A 524 15.02 12.57 7.81
C LYS A 524 14.68 12.29 9.26
N ASP A 525 14.48 11.00 9.58
CA ASP A 525 14.22 10.58 10.96
C ASP A 525 14.83 9.20 11.24
N GLY A 526 15.19 8.96 12.48
CA GLY A 526 15.69 7.68 12.95
C GLY A 526 16.94 7.78 13.82
N PRO A 527 17.18 6.77 14.69
CA PRO A 527 18.26 6.79 15.67
C PRO A 527 19.63 6.41 15.09
N SER A 528 19.68 5.84 13.88
CA SER A 528 20.89 5.19 13.31
C SER A 528 22.04 6.14 12.92
N ALA A 529 21.83 7.46 12.98
CA ALA A 529 22.85 8.47 12.75
C ALA A 529 23.59 8.90 14.04
N GLY A 530 23.22 8.35 15.20
CA GLY A 530 23.72 8.79 16.51
C GLY A 530 25.24 8.78 16.65
N ILE A 531 25.91 7.71 16.19
CA ILE A 531 27.38 7.66 16.21
C ILE A 531 28.02 8.68 15.26
N GLY A 532 27.41 8.92 14.09
CA GLY A 532 27.87 9.94 13.14
C GLY A 532 27.73 11.35 13.71
N MET A 533 26.62 11.67 14.36
CA MET A 533 26.40 12.94 15.07
C MET A 533 27.44 13.15 16.17
N CYS A 534 27.73 12.11 16.96
CA CYS A 534 28.74 12.17 18.02
C CYS A 534 30.15 12.42 17.45
N THR A 535 30.50 11.71 16.38
CA THR A 535 31.80 11.87 15.71
C THR A 535 31.97 13.26 15.11
N ALA A 536 30.93 13.82 14.46
CA ALA A 536 30.95 15.17 13.93
C ALA A 536 31.15 16.23 15.04
N LEU A 537 30.43 16.07 16.17
CA LEU A 537 30.59 16.94 17.33
C LEU A 537 31.97 16.86 17.96
N VAL A 538 32.53 15.66 18.10
CA VAL A 538 33.90 15.48 18.59
C VAL A 538 34.91 16.12 17.64
N SER A 539 34.80 15.87 16.34
CA SER A 539 35.67 16.42 15.32
C SER A 539 35.72 17.96 15.35
N VAL A 540 34.55 18.61 15.37
CA VAL A 540 34.52 20.09 15.37
C VAL A 540 35.02 20.70 16.66
N LEU A 541 34.78 20.04 17.83
CA LEU A 541 35.22 20.53 19.13
C LEU A 541 36.71 20.33 19.39
N THR A 542 37.32 19.27 18.83
CA THR A 542 38.72 18.96 18.95
C THR A 542 39.58 19.54 17.80
N GLY A 543 38.93 19.93 16.68
CA GLY A 543 39.61 20.38 15.47
C GLY A 543 40.31 19.26 14.70
N ILE A 544 39.92 17.99 14.93
CA ILE A 544 40.51 16.81 14.29
C ILE A 544 39.65 16.40 13.10
N PRO A 545 40.23 16.30 11.88
CA PRO A 545 39.49 15.88 10.70
C PRO A 545 38.98 14.44 10.79
N VAL A 546 37.85 14.19 10.17
CA VAL A 546 37.28 12.85 9.95
C VAL A 546 37.75 12.35 8.59
N LYS A 547 38.12 11.08 8.51
CA LYS A 547 38.51 10.43 7.25
C LYS A 547 37.35 10.39 6.27
N ASN A 548 37.55 10.83 5.05
CA ASN A 548 36.53 10.93 3.99
C ASN A 548 36.07 9.57 3.45
N ASP A 549 36.93 8.54 3.52
CA ASP A 549 36.68 7.19 3.05
C ASP A 549 35.98 6.28 4.11
N VAL A 550 35.58 6.87 5.24
CA VAL A 550 34.88 6.19 6.33
C VAL A 550 33.39 6.60 6.35
N ALA A 551 32.52 5.62 6.36
CA ALA A 551 31.09 5.83 6.65
C ALA A 551 30.66 5.03 7.88
N MET A 552 29.62 5.49 8.56
CA MET A 552 29.19 4.87 9.79
C MET A 552 27.68 4.85 9.97
N THR A 553 27.21 3.88 10.75
CA THR A 553 25.81 3.78 11.17
C THR A 553 25.70 3.10 12.52
N GLY A 554 24.88 3.64 13.41
CA GLY A 554 24.66 3.08 14.75
C GLY A 554 23.86 4.04 15.60
N GLU A 555 22.99 3.50 16.44
CA GLU A 555 22.34 4.26 17.51
C GLU A 555 23.29 4.41 18.69
N ILE A 556 23.25 5.54 19.38
CA ILE A 556 24.11 5.81 20.52
C ILE A 556 23.31 5.92 21.82
N THR A 557 23.78 5.25 22.87
CA THR A 557 23.23 5.43 24.23
C THR A 557 23.96 6.56 24.97
N LEU A 558 23.38 7.05 26.07
CA LEU A 558 24.02 8.06 26.94
C LEU A 558 25.35 7.60 27.54
N ARG A 559 25.61 6.29 27.57
CA ARG A 559 26.88 5.70 28.01
C ARG A 559 27.91 5.56 26.89
N GLY A 560 27.53 5.89 25.64
CA GLY A 560 28.38 5.73 24.47
C GLY A 560 28.40 4.29 23.91
N GLN A 561 27.49 3.42 24.30
CA GLN A 561 27.32 2.12 23.69
C GLN A 561 26.62 2.28 22.32
N VAL A 562 27.09 1.52 21.35
CA VAL A 562 26.55 1.49 19.98
C VAL A 562 25.51 0.35 19.90
N LEU A 563 24.27 0.70 19.56
CA LEU A 563 23.16 -0.24 19.46
C LEU A 563 22.89 -0.64 18.01
N PRO A 564 22.25 -1.82 17.78
CA PRO A 564 21.99 -2.34 16.45
C PRO A 564 20.99 -1.49 15.68
N ILE A 565 21.06 -1.58 14.34
CA ILE A 565 20.24 -0.82 13.39
C ILE A 565 19.58 -1.75 12.39
N GLY A 566 18.55 -1.24 11.70
CA GLY A 566 17.90 -1.92 10.58
C GLY A 566 18.45 -1.50 9.22
N GLY A 567 18.19 -2.31 8.19
CA GLY A 567 18.54 -2.00 6.80
C GLY A 567 20.04 -2.02 6.51
N LEU A 568 20.82 -2.89 7.17
CA LEU A 568 22.27 -2.95 7.00
C LEU A 568 22.65 -3.25 5.54
N LYS A 569 21.93 -4.13 4.85
CA LYS A 569 22.20 -4.48 3.45
C LYS A 569 22.16 -3.25 2.55
N GLU A 570 21.10 -2.49 2.62
CA GLU A 570 20.91 -1.29 1.81
C GLU A 570 21.95 -0.21 2.14
N LYS A 571 22.32 -0.09 3.40
CA LYS A 571 23.35 0.85 3.88
C LYS A 571 24.73 0.50 3.34
N LEU A 572 25.13 -0.77 3.38
CA LEU A 572 26.41 -1.22 2.82
C LEU A 572 26.46 -1.07 1.29
N LEU A 573 25.33 -1.31 0.61
CA LEU A 573 25.22 -1.03 -0.82
C LEU A 573 25.38 0.45 -1.15
N ALA A 574 24.88 1.34 -0.29
CA ALA A 574 25.09 2.79 -0.46
C ALA A 574 26.54 3.19 -0.25
N ALA A 575 27.20 2.64 0.77
CA ALA A 575 28.63 2.87 1.03
C ALA A 575 29.48 2.42 -0.17
N HIS A 576 29.24 1.21 -0.69
CA HIS A 576 29.95 0.67 -1.85
C HIS A 576 29.76 1.55 -3.10
N ARG A 577 28.53 2.03 -3.38
CA ARG A 577 28.27 2.95 -4.51
C ARG A 577 28.92 4.31 -4.35
N GLY A 578 29.09 4.77 -3.11
CA GLY A 578 29.70 6.05 -2.79
C GLY A 578 31.23 6.03 -2.68
N ASP A 579 31.86 4.95 -3.15
CA ASP A 579 33.33 4.75 -3.12
C ASP A 579 33.94 4.79 -1.70
N ILE A 580 33.12 4.50 -0.66
CA ILE A 580 33.58 4.33 0.73
C ILE A 580 34.44 3.06 0.84
N LYS A 581 35.52 3.13 1.59
CA LYS A 581 36.41 1.98 1.84
C LYS A 581 36.10 1.29 3.16
N THR A 582 35.90 2.08 4.22
CA THR A 582 35.69 1.56 5.57
C THR A 582 34.26 1.86 6.05
N VAL A 583 33.55 0.85 6.54
CA VAL A 583 32.22 1.02 7.10
C VAL A 583 32.18 0.55 8.54
N ILE A 584 31.79 1.46 9.45
CA ILE A 584 31.63 1.17 10.87
C ILE A 584 30.18 0.80 11.17
N ILE A 585 29.98 -0.40 11.74
CA ILE A 585 28.67 -0.96 12.07
C ILE A 585 28.59 -1.38 13.54
N PRO A 586 27.39 -1.45 14.14
CA PRO A 586 27.23 -2.00 15.48
C PRO A 586 27.63 -3.48 15.56
N LYS A 587 28.26 -3.89 16.65
CA LYS A 587 28.73 -5.28 16.87
C LYS A 587 27.60 -6.31 16.73
N GLU A 588 26.39 -5.98 17.15
CA GLU A 588 25.26 -6.89 17.07
C GLU A 588 24.77 -7.13 15.63
N ASN A 589 25.03 -6.19 14.70
CA ASN A 589 24.72 -6.35 13.28
C ASN A 589 25.75 -7.22 12.52
N GLU A 590 26.81 -7.69 13.15
CA GLU A 590 27.75 -8.62 12.51
C GLU A 590 27.05 -9.91 12.03
N ARG A 591 25.99 -10.33 12.70
CA ARG A 591 25.14 -11.46 12.28
C ARG A 591 24.46 -11.24 10.93
N ASP A 592 24.10 -9.97 10.62
CA ASP A 592 23.37 -9.61 9.41
C ASP A 592 24.30 -9.58 8.16
N LEU A 593 25.62 -9.65 8.36
CA LEU A 593 26.59 -9.75 7.27
C LEU A 593 26.45 -11.05 6.44
N LYS A 594 25.74 -12.05 6.97
CA LYS A 594 25.44 -13.29 6.23
C LYS A 594 24.54 -13.03 5.03
N GLU A 595 23.69 -12.01 5.10
CA GLU A 595 22.76 -11.62 4.03
C GLU A 595 23.39 -10.71 2.97
N ILE A 596 24.65 -10.29 3.18
CA ILE A 596 25.36 -9.37 2.28
C ILE A 596 26.06 -10.18 1.17
N PRO A 597 25.94 -9.77 -0.10
CA PRO A 597 26.66 -10.39 -1.21
C PRO A 597 28.17 -10.39 -1.00
N ASP A 598 28.85 -11.48 -1.39
CA ASP A 598 30.27 -11.67 -1.13
C ASP A 598 31.17 -10.65 -1.85
N ASN A 599 30.76 -10.18 -3.04
CA ASN A 599 31.46 -9.10 -3.75
C ASN A 599 31.51 -7.80 -2.94
N ILE A 600 30.40 -7.42 -2.32
CA ILE A 600 30.32 -6.21 -1.48
C ILE A 600 31.19 -6.35 -0.23
N LYS A 601 31.19 -7.53 0.39
CA LYS A 601 32.08 -7.81 1.55
C LYS A 601 33.58 -7.81 1.21
N ALA A 602 33.88 -8.17 -0.04
CA ALA A 602 35.28 -8.14 -0.50
C ALA A 602 35.79 -6.72 -0.78
N ASP A 603 34.89 -5.81 -1.20
CA ASP A 603 35.26 -4.45 -1.57
C ASP A 603 35.23 -3.45 -0.40
N LEU A 604 34.58 -3.79 0.72
CA LEU A 604 34.41 -2.94 1.90
C LEU A 604 35.14 -3.50 3.12
N ASP A 605 35.93 -2.66 3.81
CA ASP A 605 36.49 -2.99 5.13
C ASP A 605 35.44 -2.69 6.22
N ILE A 606 34.73 -3.74 6.67
CA ILE A 606 33.60 -3.61 7.61
C ILE A 606 34.12 -3.79 9.04
N LYS A 607 33.97 -2.74 9.88
CA LYS A 607 34.40 -2.72 11.28
C LYS A 607 33.20 -2.78 12.21
N ALA A 608 33.10 -3.84 12.98
CA ALA A 608 32.04 -4.02 13.98
C ALA A 608 32.52 -3.48 15.35
N VAL A 609 31.80 -2.49 15.89
CA VAL A 609 32.13 -1.74 17.11
C VAL A 609 31.06 -1.85 18.17
N LYS A 610 31.45 -1.75 19.45
CA LYS A 610 30.55 -1.78 20.60
C LYS A 610 30.43 -0.43 21.29
N TRP A 611 31.48 0.38 21.24
CA TRP A 611 31.59 1.65 21.95
C TRP A 611 31.96 2.78 21.00
N ILE A 612 31.51 3.98 21.34
CA ILE A 612 31.83 5.19 20.55
C ILE A 612 33.32 5.49 20.49
N ASP A 613 34.08 5.09 21.53
CA ASP A 613 35.50 5.29 21.58
C ASP A 613 36.21 4.52 20.44
N GLU A 614 35.77 3.30 20.13
CA GLU A 614 36.23 2.51 18.98
C GLU A 614 35.85 3.18 17.64
N VAL A 615 34.67 3.84 17.58
CA VAL A 615 34.26 4.59 16.38
C VAL A 615 35.21 5.77 16.14
N LEU A 616 35.52 6.54 17.18
CA LEU A 616 36.39 7.71 17.08
C LEU A 616 37.81 7.33 16.67
N GLU A 617 38.34 6.22 17.18
CA GLU A 617 39.67 5.70 16.81
C GLU A 617 39.75 5.33 15.32
N LEU A 618 38.68 4.78 14.75
CA LEU A 618 38.63 4.41 13.35
C LEU A 618 38.37 5.59 12.42
N ALA A 619 37.48 6.52 12.84
CA ALA A 619 36.96 7.59 11.99
C ALA A 619 37.84 8.86 11.99
N LEU A 620 38.43 9.23 13.10
CA LEU A 620 39.28 10.41 13.19
C LEU A 620 40.69 10.11 12.61
N GLN A 621 41.37 11.14 12.12
CA GLN A 621 42.74 10.99 11.65
C GLN A 621 43.69 10.56 12.79
N TYR A 622 43.48 11.11 13.99
CA TYR A 622 44.17 10.75 15.23
C TYR A 622 43.25 11.00 16.43
N MET A 623 43.50 10.32 17.53
CA MET A 623 42.75 10.52 18.76
C MET A 623 43.13 11.80 19.49
N PRO A 624 42.20 12.54 20.10
CA PRO A 624 42.51 13.71 20.89
C PRO A 624 43.33 13.34 22.15
N GLU A 625 44.24 14.21 22.54
CA GLU A 625 45.03 14.04 23.77
C GLU A 625 44.15 14.39 25.00
N PRO A 626 44.06 13.51 26.00
CA PRO A 626 43.33 13.79 27.22
C PRO A 626 43.89 15.00 27.98
N LEU A 627 43.02 15.80 28.62
CA LEU A 627 43.50 16.84 29.52
C LEU A 627 44.21 16.20 30.73
N GLU A 628 45.46 16.60 30.99
CA GLU A 628 46.16 16.20 32.21
C GLU A 628 45.37 16.65 33.44
N ASP A 629 45.01 15.70 34.31
CA ASP A 629 44.30 15.99 35.57
C ASP A 629 45.18 16.86 36.48
N ASN A 630 44.91 18.16 36.56
CA ASN A 630 45.60 19.07 37.47
C ASN A 630 45.38 18.70 38.96
N LYS A 631 44.66 17.61 39.27
CA LYS A 631 44.48 17.08 40.64
C LYS A 631 45.74 16.41 41.19
N SER A 632 46.61 15.87 40.33
CA SER A 632 47.90 15.30 40.74
C SER A 632 48.89 16.38 41.19
N GLN A 633 48.89 17.57 40.56
CA GLN A 633 49.79 18.68 40.95
C GLN A 633 49.32 19.43 42.25
N ALA A 634 48.03 19.33 42.61
CA ALA A 634 47.50 19.88 43.86
C ALA A 634 47.84 19.01 45.08
N LEU A 635 48.02 17.70 44.89
CA LEU A 635 48.45 16.77 45.95
C LEU A 635 49.98 16.81 46.19
N GLU A 636 50.79 17.11 45.20
CA GLU A 636 52.24 17.29 45.39
C GLU A 636 52.62 18.66 46.01
N LYS A 637 51.82 19.70 45.82
CA LYS A 637 52.02 21.02 46.46
C LYS A 637 51.42 21.10 47.85
N GLY A 638 50.63 20.13 48.32
CA GLY A 638 50.05 20.04 49.64
C GLY A 638 50.88 19.31 50.70
N SER A 639 51.92 18.57 50.27
CA SER A 639 52.76 17.73 51.16
C SER A 639 54.00 18.41 51.74
N SER A 640 54.28 19.70 51.41
CA SER A 640 55.48 20.40 51.87
C SER A 640 55.23 21.54 52.88
N LYS A 641 54.05 21.63 53.50
CA LYS A 641 53.79 22.54 54.61
C LYS A 641 52.80 21.94 55.60
N SER A 642 53.24 21.17 56.58
CA SER A 642 52.75 21.14 57.96
C SER A 642 53.43 20.04 58.77
N SER A 643 54.65 20.28 59.17
CA SER A 643 55.13 19.81 60.50
C SER A 643 54.92 20.96 61.45
N GLU A 644 54.28 20.68 62.58
CA GLU A 644 54.00 21.48 63.79
C GLU A 644 52.54 21.90 63.95
N ASN A 645 51.75 21.10 64.59
CA ASN A 645 51.29 21.35 65.97
C ASN A 645 50.37 20.23 66.48
N GLU A 646 50.78 19.66 67.59
CA GLU A 646 50.02 18.75 68.44
C GLU A 646 48.85 19.46 69.11
N GLY A 647 47.80 18.74 69.40
CA GLY A 647 46.96 19.05 70.53
C GLY A 647 45.46 18.76 70.46
N LYS A 648 45.11 17.61 71.01
CA LYS A 648 43.91 17.32 71.78
C LYS A 648 42.48 17.59 71.29
N GLY A 649 41.74 16.51 71.17
CA GLY A 649 40.42 16.54 71.82
C GLY A 649 39.23 15.95 71.09
N LYS A 650 38.90 14.67 71.29
CA LYS A 650 37.57 14.06 71.52
C LYS A 650 36.36 14.61 70.74
N SER A 651 35.57 13.84 69.99
CA SER A 651 34.71 12.75 70.43
C SER A 651 33.57 12.58 69.40
N LYS A 652 33.33 11.32 69.01
CA LYS A 652 32.08 10.67 68.65
C LYS A 652 30.84 11.51 68.20
N LYS A 653 30.33 11.21 66.99
CA LYS A 653 29.03 10.52 66.91
C LYS A 653 28.73 10.12 65.44
N SER A 654 28.53 8.84 65.31
CA SER A 654 27.79 8.19 64.22
C SER A 654 26.35 8.70 64.15
N ILE A 655 25.73 8.68 62.99
CA ILE A 655 24.38 8.18 62.77
C ILE A 655 24.16 8.11 61.24
N ASN A 656 23.97 6.94 60.79
CA ASN A 656 23.24 6.22 59.78
C ASN A 656 22.04 6.90 59.09
N THR A 657 21.90 6.46 57.82
CA THR A 657 20.67 6.03 57.07
C THR A 657 19.60 7.07 56.74
N HIS A 658 19.38 7.33 55.48
CA HIS A 658 18.41 6.62 54.59
C HIS A 658 18.73 6.94 53.13
#